data_71238e86fd6ddab9eb3f75ae970fa858
#
_entry.id   71238e86fd6ddab9eb3f75ae970fa858
#
_cell.length_a   1.000
_cell.length_b   1.000
_cell.length_c   1.000
_cell.angle_alpha   90.00
_cell.angle_beta   90.00
_cell.angle_gamma   90.00
#
_symmetry.space_group_name_H-M   'P 1'
#
loop_
_entity.id
_entity.type
_entity.pdbx_description
1 polymer ?
#
loop_
_entity_poly.entity_id
_entity_poly.type
_entity_poly.pdbx_seq_one_letter_code
_entity_poly.pdbx_strand_id
1 'polypeptide(L)'
;MGAVGDDGHTGLAFETLDLAPVGIAVTRGPEHRLVYTNALYRSQFSDPRGEVPLDEAFAGFVRRHHRRQFDRVHSTGEPFVTTSEAEPGQPGARERFYTRSLSRVVFGPGDYGVLAVMMEVTEQTTAARQVTDLAEQRRRILRRYESLMRVSADIFWVTSRDGYVSEPSPSWERVTGQRWEDYRGQRWLRTVHPDDRPATVESWLRAVGRSTELWEHVYRLRTVAGGYRHFQLRAVPICEDGQIVEWVGSSIDVEQQWQEQRRQRLLDRAAIATAQLRSLQEMLGALADVIVPELADGCGVYLVTDLIGQRDDADPFVVERLATAARPGLVRLPPYSEERLPASNTFAQVVRQRRPVLKTFPAGSPPPGLVPRGTRPWLEANDANGVLVLPVIVDGAVSALVCVVTCGNRPAIRRADISLLNRMFVNAHDALSRAIRFQRAQQIALALQYSLLAEPPRVPGMRIVARYRASPAAAEVGGDWYDSFVLPDGVPALVIGDVAGHDLGAAVAMSQLRNMLRALAMDRREPPGEILTRLNIAMESLSGDITATCVYARVEECEDGHRLRYATAGHPPPLLITQEGRGRYLDDAVSPLLGLPSREGRVSRTAPLPPGSTLLLYTDGLVEHPGEHLDRGLDRLRRMAEPLAGQPVDKFCDQLLSGLPTTGLDDIAVIALRLPAQG
;
A
#
# COMPACT_ATOMS: atom_id res chain seq x y z
N MET A 1 -12.26 -81.09 -100.42
CA MET A 1 -13.43 -80.39 -99.94
C MET A 1 -13.15 -79.84 -98.58
N GLY A 2 -12.91 -78.66 -98.62
CA GLY A 2 -12.24 -77.79 -97.66
C GLY A 2 -13.07 -77.39 -96.44
N ALA A 3 -12.47 -77.52 -95.36
CA ALA A 3 -12.94 -76.86 -94.15
C ALA A 3 -12.39 -75.39 -94.15
N VAL A 4 -13.31 -74.45 -94.27
CA VAL A 4 -13.01 -73.02 -94.12
C VAL A 4 -13.02 -72.77 -92.61
N GLY A 5 -11.90 -72.37 -92.10
CA GLY A 5 -11.72 -71.99 -90.68
C GLY A 5 -12.51 -70.70 -90.36
N ASP A 6 -13.20 -70.83 -89.27
CA ASP A 6 -14.01 -69.73 -88.68
C ASP A 6 -13.17 -68.89 -87.74
N ASP A 7 -12.16 -68.23 -88.30
CA ASP A 7 -11.26 -67.26 -87.49
C ASP A 7 -11.59 -65.76 -87.72
N GLY A 8 -12.69 -65.47 -88.46
CA GLY A 8 -13.01 -64.11 -88.82
C GLY A 8 -13.85 -63.28 -87.83
N HIS A 9 -14.54 -63.88 -86.90
CA HIS A 9 -15.48 -63.15 -86.05
C HIS A 9 -14.92 -62.65 -84.70
N THR A 10 -13.86 -63.26 -84.26
CA THR A 10 -13.21 -62.80 -82.95
C THR A 10 -12.31 -61.56 -83.18
N GLY A 11 -11.71 -61.40 -84.34
CA GLY A 11 -10.83 -60.24 -84.64
C GLY A 11 -11.59 -58.88 -84.69
N LEU A 12 -12.73 -58.89 -85.37
CA LEU A 12 -13.56 -57.68 -85.55
C LEU A 12 -14.17 -57.17 -84.24
N ALA A 13 -14.46 -58.05 -83.27
CA ALA A 13 -15.00 -57.66 -81.95
C ALA A 13 -13.94 -56.93 -81.08
N PHE A 14 -12.68 -57.28 -81.19
CA PHE A 14 -11.60 -56.63 -80.45
C PHE A 14 -11.14 -55.29 -81.03
N GLU A 15 -11.20 -55.11 -82.33
CA GLU A 15 -10.83 -53.82 -82.99
C GLU A 15 -11.70 -52.67 -82.54
N THR A 16 -12.97 -52.91 -82.20
CA THR A 16 -13.86 -51.89 -81.62
C THR A 16 -13.41 -51.42 -80.22
N LEU A 17 -12.72 -52.24 -79.51
CA LEU A 17 -12.22 -51.93 -78.16
C LEU A 17 -10.92 -51.09 -78.22
N ASP A 18 -10.21 -51.04 -79.36
CA ASP A 18 -9.01 -50.23 -79.44
C ASP A 18 -9.26 -48.73 -79.41
N LEU A 19 -10.46 -48.27 -79.74
CA LEU A 19 -10.88 -46.87 -79.67
C LEU A 19 -11.45 -46.47 -78.27
N ALA A 20 -11.55 -47.40 -77.33
CA ALA A 20 -12.08 -47.11 -76.05
C ALA A 20 -11.15 -46.17 -75.23
N PRO A 21 -11.69 -45.12 -74.58
CA PRO A 21 -10.90 -44.15 -73.79
C PRO A 21 -10.46 -44.74 -72.45
N VAL A 22 -10.36 -46.03 -72.34
CA VAL A 22 -9.94 -46.78 -71.12
C VAL A 22 -8.97 -47.88 -71.56
N GLY A 23 -7.99 -48.20 -70.70
CA GLY A 23 -7.11 -49.36 -70.95
C GLY A 23 -7.88 -50.67 -70.83
N ILE A 24 -7.85 -51.48 -71.85
CA ILE A 24 -8.55 -52.78 -71.89
C ILE A 24 -7.54 -53.90 -72.07
N ALA A 25 -7.64 -54.92 -71.24
CA ALA A 25 -6.93 -56.18 -71.39
C ALA A 25 -7.90 -57.36 -71.25
N VAL A 26 -7.74 -58.38 -72.10
CA VAL A 26 -8.56 -59.62 -72.04
C VAL A 26 -7.63 -60.81 -71.84
N THR A 27 -7.93 -61.65 -70.89
CA THR A 27 -7.21 -62.91 -70.65
C THR A 27 -8.09 -64.12 -71.00
N ARG A 28 -7.51 -65.29 -71.25
CA ARG A 28 -8.21 -66.55 -71.54
C ARG A 28 -7.63 -67.71 -70.71
N GLY A 29 -8.51 -68.55 -70.19
CA GLY A 29 -8.18 -69.73 -69.46
C GLY A 29 -7.75 -69.52 -67.99
N PRO A 30 -7.53 -70.59 -67.23
CA PRO A 30 -7.19 -70.54 -65.83
C PRO A 30 -5.79 -70.00 -65.53
N GLU A 31 -4.93 -70.02 -66.56
CA GLU A 31 -3.56 -69.38 -66.48
C GLU A 31 -3.59 -67.87 -66.78
N HIS A 32 -4.77 -67.36 -67.17
CA HIS A 32 -4.95 -65.94 -67.56
C HIS A 32 -3.98 -65.50 -68.62
N ARG A 33 -3.92 -66.28 -69.77
CA ARG A 33 -3.10 -65.85 -70.92
C ARG A 33 -3.72 -64.61 -71.57
N LEU A 34 -2.90 -63.57 -71.73
CA LEU A 34 -3.34 -62.32 -72.30
C LEU A 34 -3.59 -62.52 -73.80
N VAL A 35 -4.84 -62.36 -74.24
CA VAL A 35 -5.24 -62.57 -75.66
C VAL A 35 -5.53 -61.25 -76.38
N TYR A 36 -5.77 -60.19 -75.60
CA TYR A 36 -6.00 -58.87 -76.19
C TYR A 36 -5.62 -57.75 -75.23
N THR A 37 -5.04 -56.69 -75.78
CA THR A 37 -4.86 -55.39 -75.13
C THR A 37 -5.12 -54.27 -76.16
N ASN A 38 -5.84 -53.22 -75.73
CA ASN A 38 -6.09 -52.08 -76.57
C ASN A 38 -4.89 -51.10 -76.58
N ALA A 39 -4.88 -50.14 -77.55
CA ALA A 39 -3.82 -49.20 -77.67
C ALA A 39 -3.52 -48.39 -76.45
N LEU A 40 -4.55 -47.98 -75.72
CA LEU A 40 -4.38 -47.19 -74.47
C LEU A 40 -3.77 -48.05 -73.33
N TYR A 41 -4.18 -49.31 -73.19
CA TYR A 41 -3.55 -50.24 -72.24
C TYR A 41 -2.05 -50.38 -72.50
N ARG A 42 -1.67 -50.63 -73.82
CA ARG A 42 -0.27 -50.78 -74.17
C ARG A 42 0.57 -49.51 -73.91
N SER A 43 -0.03 -48.33 -74.11
CA SER A 43 0.67 -47.07 -73.87
C SER A 43 0.92 -46.79 -72.37
N GLN A 44 0.06 -47.28 -71.48
CA GLN A 44 0.12 -46.99 -70.03
C GLN A 44 0.88 -48.04 -69.22
N PHE A 45 0.79 -49.33 -69.66
CA PHE A 45 1.34 -50.43 -68.84
C PHE A 45 2.51 -51.12 -69.58
N SER A 46 2.33 -52.09 -70.38
CA SER A 46 3.36 -52.76 -71.09
C SER A 46 2.76 -53.37 -72.37
N ASP A 47 3.57 -53.54 -73.41
CA ASP A 47 3.17 -54.14 -74.66
C ASP A 47 3.70 -55.58 -74.77
N PRO A 48 3.04 -56.57 -74.13
CA PRO A 48 3.46 -57.94 -74.28
C PRO A 48 3.10 -58.45 -75.65
N ARG A 49 4.10 -58.87 -76.44
CA ARG A 49 3.92 -59.45 -77.78
C ARG A 49 3.58 -60.94 -77.68
N GLY A 50 2.37 -61.29 -78.08
CA GLY A 50 1.90 -62.69 -78.14
C GLY A 50 1.05 -63.09 -76.88
N GLU A 51 0.51 -64.32 -76.90
CA GLU A 51 -0.28 -64.88 -75.79
C GLU A 51 0.62 -65.26 -74.63
N VAL A 52 0.89 -64.27 -73.76
CA VAL A 52 1.79 -64.38 -72.61
C VAL A 52 0.94 -64.58 -71.29
N PRO A 53 1.35 -65.49 -70.39
CA PRO A 53 0.70 -65.60 -69.11
C PRO A 53 0.72 -64.30 -68.35
N LEU A 54 -0.36 -64.00 -67.57
CA LEU A 54 -0.51 -62.76 -66.80
C LEU A 54 0.71 -62.49 -65.87
N ASP A 55 1.31 -63.57 -65.36
CA ASP A 55 2.48 -63.48 -64.49
C ASP A 55 3.76 -63.03 -65.17
N GLU A 56 3.86 -63.23 -66.48
CA GLU A 56 4.97 -62.77 -67.31
C GLU A 56 4.73 -61.33 -67.84
N ALA A 57 3.43 -60.98 -68.00
CA ALA A 57 3.02 -59.67 -68.49
C ALA A 57 3.25 -58.55 -67.44
N PHE A 58 3.20 -58.89 -66.15
CA PHE A 58 3.34 -57.95 -65.04
C PHE A 58 4.52 -58.29 -64.14
N ALA A 59 5.40 -57.39 -63.90
CA ALA A 59 6.59 -57.57 -63.08
C ALA A 59 6.35 -57.46 -61.54
N GLY A 60 6.93 -58.37 -60.79
CA GLY A 60 7.13 -58.21 -59.36
C GLY A 60 5.90 -58.30 -58.42
N PHE A 61 5.79 -57.34 -57.52
CA PHE A 61 4.77 -57.29 -56.44
C PHE A 61 3.33 -57.17 -56.96
N VAL A 62 3.13 -56.49 -58.07
CA VAL A 62 1.85 -56.27 -58.71
C VAL A 62 1.21 -57.59 -59.19
N ARG A 63 2.05 -58.55 -59.67
CA ARG A 63 1.62 -59.86 -60.17
C ARG A 63 0.77 -60.67 -59.15
N ARG A 64 1.25 -60.83 -57.90
CA ARG A 64 0.61 -61.72 -56.92
C ARG A 64 -0.74 -61.17 -56.42
N HIS A 65 -0.86 -59.89 -56.31
CA HIS A 65 -2.10 -59.26 -55.83
C HIS A 65 -3.17 -59.30 -56.93
N HIS A 66 -2.81 -58.96 -58.16
CA HIS A 66 -3.69 -58.93 -59.33
C HIS A 66 -4.14 -60.37 -59.70
N ARG A 67 -3.27 -61.36 -59.67
CA ARG A 67 -3.61 -62.74 -60.00
C ARG A 67 -4.75 -63.28 -59.16
N ARG A 68 -4.75 -63.09 -57.83
CA ARG A 68 -5.86 -63.52 -56.96
C ARG A 68 -7.20 -62.89 -57.37
N GLN A 69 -7.22 -61.69 -57.81
CA GLN A 69 -8.44 -61.02 -58.29
C GLN A 69 -8.93 -61.64 -59.62
N PHE A 70 -8.02 -61.88 -60.57
CA PHE A 70 -8.33 -62.55 -61.80
C PHE A 70 -8.82 -64.00 -61.57
N ASP A 71 -8.16 -64.78 -60.72
CA ASP A 71 -8.57 -66.15 -60.31
C ASP A 71 -9.99 -66.15 -59.73
N ARG A 72 -10.29 -65.22 -58.84
CA ARG A 72 -11.62 -65.06 -58.24
C ARG A 72 -12.67 -64.73 -59.34
N VAL A 73 -12.47 -63.78 -60.16
CA VAL A 73 -13.42 -63.35 -61.21
C VAL A 73 -13.63 -64.54 -62.22
N HIS A 74 -12.55 -65.21 -62.60
CA HIS A 74 -12.59 -66.34 -63.49
C HIS A 74 -13.40 -67.50 -62.95
N SER A 75 -13.17 -67.88 -61.67
CA SER A 75 -13.80 -69.05 -61.04
C SER A 75 -15.25 -68.77 -60.64
N THR A 76 -15.53 -67.57 -59.98
CA THR A 76 -16.86 -67.27 -59.47
C THR A 76 -17.81 -66.64 -60.47
N GLY A 77 -17.25 -65.92 -61.49
CA GLY A 77 -17.99 -65.04 -62.37
C GLY A 77 -18.45 -63.70 -61.79
N GLU A 78 -18.18 -63.48 -60.51
CA GLU A 78 -18.52 -62.19 -59.84
C GLU A 78 -17.57 -61.09 -60.30
N PRO A 79 -18.07 -59.95 -60.80
CA PRO A 79 -17.21 -58.86 -61.19
C PRO A 79 -16.49 -58.26 -60.01
N PHE A 80 -15.27 -57.77 -60.18
CA PHE A 80 -14.46 -57.12 -59.18
C PHE A 80 -14.11 -55.69 -59.62
N VAL A 81 -14.32 -54.73 -58.74
CA VAL A 81 -13.99 -53.33 -59.00
C VAL A 81 -13.12 -52.81 -57.87
N THR A 82 -11.98 -52.21 -58.20
CA THR A 82 -11.18 -51.41 -57.27
C THR A 82 -11.27 -49.97 -57.68
N THR A 83 -11.32 -49.07 -56.70
CA THR A 83 -11.31 -47.64 -56.93
C THR A 83 -10.02 -47.02 -56.40
N SER A 84 -9.33 -46.25 -57.22
CA SER A 84 -8.17 -45.43 -56.85
C SER A 84 -6.97 -46.20 -56.28
N GLU A 85 -6.62 -47.35 -56.89
CA GLU A 85 -5.34 -48.02 -56.56
C GLU A 85 -4.16 -47.22 -57.15
N ALA A 86 -3.15 -46.96 -56.30
CA ALA A 86 -1.89 -46.41 -56.77
C ALA A 86 -1.02 -47.48 -57.45
N GLU A 87 -0.60 -47.28 -58.65
CA GLU A 87 0.44 -48.13 -59.25
C GLU A 87 1.83 -47.64 -58.85
N PRO A 88 2.69 -48.53 -58.36
CA PRO A 88 4.07 -48.18 -58.09
C PRO A 88 4.80 -47.79 -59.38
N GLY A 89 4.96 -46.50 -59.59
CA GLY A 89 5.79 -45.96 -60.65
C GLY A 89 7.28 -46.19 -60.44
N GLN A 90 8.09 -45.99 -61.45
CA GLN A 90 9.55 -45.98 -61.28
C GLN A 90 9.96 -44.87 -60.26
N PRO A 91 11.03 -45.07 -59.49
CA PRO A 91 11.49 -44.09 -58.54
C PRO A 91 11.66 -42.69 -59.19
N GLY A 92 10.87 -41.71 -58.74
CA GLY A 92 10.88 -40.35 -59.29
C GLY A 92 9.74 -40.05 -60.27
N ALA A 93 8.91 -41.01 -60.68
CA ALA A 93 7.74 -40.76 -61.50
C ALA A 93 6.53 -40.32 -60.65
N ARG A 94 5.64 -39.51 -61.23
CA ARG A 94 4.38 -39.09 -60.59
C ARG A 94 3.52 -40.29 -60.26
N GLU A 95 3.05 -40.44 -59.06
CA GLU A 95 2.10 -41.46 -58.63
C GLU A 95 0.82 -41.34 -59.47
N ARG A 96 0.40 -42.48 -60.11
CA ARG A 96 -0.83 -42.52 -60.92
C ARG A 96 -1.84 -43.42 -60.23
N PHE A 97 -3.08 -43.02 -60.28
CA PHE A 97 -4.20 -43.74 -59.71
C PHE A 97 -5.11 -44.28 -60.77
N TYR A 98 -5.47 -45.55 -60.66
CA TYR A 98 -6.32 -46.23 -61.60
C TYR A 98 -7.54 -46.87 -60.94
N THR A 99 -8.70 -46.77 -61.59
CA THR A 99 -9.85 -47.60 -61.28
C THR A 99 -9.80 -48.80 -62.21
N ARG A 100 -9.90 -50.00 -61.66
CA ARG A 100 -9.86 -51.23 -62.36
C ARG A 100 -11.15 -52.00 -62.14
N SER A 101 -11.79 -52.49 -63.25
CA SER A 101 -12.92 -53.40 -63.26
C SER A 101 -12.53 -54.68 -63.92
N LEU A 102 -12.78 -55.81 -63.28
CA LEU A 102 -12.58 -57.17 -63.81
C LEU A 102 -13.93 -57.82 -63.97
N SER A 103 -14.20 -58.41 -65.12
CA SER A 103 -15.43 -59.12 -65.45
C SER A 103 -15.12 -60.40 -66.26
N ARG A 104 -15.88 -61.48 -66.01
CA ARG A 104 -15.66 -62.72 -66.71
C ARG A 104 -16.20 -62.60 -68.10
N VAL A 105 -15.43 -63.13 -69.12
CA VAL A 105 -15.79 -63.23 -70.47
C VAL A 105 -15.87 -64.69 -70.89
N VAL A 106 -16.79 -65.02 -71.80
CA VAL A 106 -17.03 -66.35 -72.27
C VAL A 106 -16.59 -66.44 -73.71
N PHE A 107 -15.67 -67.38 -74.04
CA PHE A 107 -15.19 -67.64 -75.39
C PHE A 107 -15.87 -68.83 -76.02
N GLY A 108 -16.40 -69.71 -75.23
CA GLY A 108 -17.13 -70.95 -75.67
C GLY A 108 -17.62 -71.77 -74.49
N PRO A 109 -18.33 -72.83 -74.69
CA PRO A 109 -18.79 -73.74 -73.62
C PRO A 109 -17.62 -74.25 -72.78
N GLY A 110 -17.52 -73.77 -71.52
CA GLY A 110 -16.46 -74.17 -70.58
C GLY A 110 -15.14 -73.37 -70.76
N ASP A 111 -15.05 -72.45 -71.71
CA ASP A 111 -13.88 -71.59 -71.92
C ASP A 111 -14.15 -70.18 -71.50
N TYR A 112 -13.52 -69.79 -70.38
CA TYR A 112 -13.69 -68.50 -69.74
C TYR A 112 -12.42 -67.69 -69.73
N GLY A 113 -12.55 -66.33 -69.67
CA GLY A 113 -11.48 -65.37 -69.47
C GLY A 113 -11.90 -64.26 -68.61
N VAL A 114 -11.05 -63.25 -68.44
CA VAL A 114 -11.28 -62.04 -67.68
C VAL A 114 -11.02 -60.83 -68.49
N LEU A 115 -11.99 -59.96 -68.61
CA LEU A 115 -11.88 -58.61 -69.13
C LEU A 115 -11.44 -57.69 -68.02
N ALA A 116 -10.32 -57.00 -68.17
CA ALA A 116 -9.86 -55.96 -67.26
C ALA A 116 -10.02 -54.62 -67.97
N VAL A 117 -10.72 -53.68 -67.33
CA VAL A 117 -10.88 -52.31 -67.79
C VAL A 117 -10.19 -51.44 -66.75
N MET A 118 -9.25 -50.60 -67.26
CA MET A 118 -8.47 -49.69 -66.35
C MET A 118 -8.69 -48.27 -66.88
N MET A 119 -9.04 -47.38 -65.91
CA MET A 119 -9.23 -45.97 -66.19
C MET A 119 -8.33 -45.15 -65.24
N GLU A 120 -7.53 -44.25 -65.78
CA GLU A 120 -6.71 -43.35 -64.99
C GLU A 120 -7.61 -42.30 -64.34
N VAL A 121 -7.51 -42.15 -62.99
CA VAL A 121 -8.29 -41.22 -62.16
C VAL A 121 -7.37 -40.33 -61.34
N THR A 122 -6.16 -40.14 -61.82
CA THR A 122 -5.10 -39.41 -61.08
C THR A 122 -5.51 -37.97 -60.72
N GLU A 123 -6.07 -37.22 -61.65
CA GLU A 123 -6.46 -35.82 -61.42
C GLU A 123 -7.61 -35.72 -60.41
N GLN A 124 -8.65 -36.55 -60.55
CA GLN A 124 -9.80 -36.58 -59.65
C GLN A 124 -9.41 -37.01 -58.24
N THR A 125 -8.55 -38.02 -58.13
CA THR A 125 -8.09 -38.51 -56.82
C THR A 125 -7.18 -37.49 -56.14
N THR A 126 -6.30 -36.83 -56.87
CA THR A 126 -5.41 -35.80 -56.32
C THR A 126 -6.18 -34.56 -55.90
N ALA A 127 -7.14 -34.10 -56.69
CA ALA A 127 -8.01 -32.98 -56.34
C ALA A 127 -8.86 -33.27 -55.10
N ALA A 128 -9.45 -34.48 -55.01
CA ALA A 128 -10.23 -34.87 -53.83
C ALA A 128 -9.37 -34.93 -52.56
N ARG A 129 -8.13 -35.46 -52.64
CA ARG A 129 -7.18 -35.44 -51.52
C ARG A 129 -6.81 -34.05 -51.10
N GLN A 130 -6.49 -33.15 -52.06
CA GLN A 130 -6.17 -31.76 -51.75
C GLN A 130 -7.30 -31.03 -51.00
N VAL A 131 -8.54 -31.21 -51.43
CA VAL A 131 -9.72 -30.65 -50.77
C VAL A 131 -9.86 -31.19 -49.32
N THR A 132 -9.64 -32.50 -49.15
CA THR A 132 -9.72 -33.14 -47.84
C THR A 132 -8.61 -32.64 -46.90
N ASP A 133 -7.36 -32.56 -47.39
CA ASP A 133 -6.21 -32.08 -46.63
C ASP A 133 -6.39 -30.61 -46.23
N LEU A 134 -6.89 -29.78 -47.15
CA LEU A 134 -7.17 -28.36 -46.89
C LEU A 134 -8.28 -28.22 -45.81
N ALA A 135 -9.33 -29.02 -45.89
CA ALA A 135 -10.40 -29.04 -44.89
C ALA A 135 -9.90 -29.50 -43.51
N GLU A 136 -9.04 -30.53 -43.46
CA GLU A 136 -8.43 -30.98 -42.23
C GLU A 136 -7.46 -29.96 -41.66
N GLN A 137 -6.65 -29.34 -42.48
CA GLN A 137 -5.73 -28.26 -42.08
C GLN A 137 -6.51 -27.09 -41.49
N ARG A 138 -7.59 -26.67 -42.18
CA ARG A 138 -8.48 -25.60 -41.66
C ARG A 138 -9.11 -25.98 -40.32
N ARG A 139 -9.62 -27.21 -40.18
CA ARG A 139 -10.18 -27.71 -38.90
C ARG A 139 -9.13 -27.73 -37.78
N ARG A 140 -7.89 -28.14 -38.11
CA ARG A 140 -6.79 -28.17 -37.12
C ARG A 140 -6.43 -26.76 -36.64
N ILE A 141 -6.37 -25.78 -37.57
CA ILE A 141 -6.12 -24.38 -37.26
C ILE A 141 -7.23 -23.85 -36.37
N LEU A 142 -8.50 -24.05 -36.70
CA LEU A 142 -9.63 -23.58 -35.90
C LEU A 142 -9.62 -24.17 -34.48
N ARG A 143 -9.40 -25.50 -34.34
CA ARG A 143 -9.28 -26.15 -33.03
C ARG A 143 -8.11 -25.58 -32.20
N ARG A 144 -7.00 -25.27 -32.86
CA ARG A 144 -5.85 -24.66 -32.21
C ARG A 144 -6.18 -23.27 -31.70
N TYR A 145 -6.86 -22.46 -32.52
CA TYR A 145 -7.37 -21.15 -32.12
C TYR A 145 -8.33 -21.24 -30.94
N GLU A 146 -9.33 -22.08 -30.99
CA GLU A 146 -10.27 -22.30 -29.90
C GLU A 146 -9.57 -22.70 -28.60
N SER A 147 -8.56 -23.59 -28.69
CA SER A 147 -7.81 -24.03 -27.53
C SER A 147 -6.93 -22.92 -26.94
N LEU A 148 -6.25 -22.15 -27.77
CA LEU A 148 -5.47 -20.97 -27.33
C LEU A 148 -6.37 -19.93 -26.67
N MET A 149 -7.55 -19.69 -27.23
CA MET A 149 -8.52 -18.76 -26.66
C MET A 149 -9.00 -19.21 -25.27
N ARG A 150 -9.26 -20.49 -25.06
CA ARG A 150 -9.68 -21.05 -23.75
C ARG A 150 -8.60 -20.93 -22.67
N VAL A 151 -7.34 -20.99 -23.04
CA VAL A 151 -6.21 -20.95 -22.08
C VAL A 151 -5.84 -19.51 -21.72
N SER A 152 -6.04 -18.55 -22.62
CA SER A 152 -5.50 -17.20 -22.50
C SER A 152 -6.47 -16.15 -21.96
N ALA A 153 -7.78 -16.45 -21.90
CA ALA A 153 -8.77 -15.49 -21.38
C ALA A 153 -10.05 -16.16 -20.88
N ASP A 154 -10.71 -15.51 -19.91
CA ASP A 154 -11.97 -15.99 -19.34
C ASP A 154 -13.17 -15.70 -20.25
N ILE A 155 -13.13 -14.58 -20.97
CA ILE A 155 -14.18 -14.12 -21.87
C ILE A 155 -13.59 -13.68 -23.19
N PHE A 156 -14.22 -14.12 -24.32
CA PHE A 156 -13.98 -13.61 -25.66
C PHE A 156 -15.21 -12.95 -26.21
N TRP A 157 -15.03 -11.92 -26.97
CA TRP A 157 -16.10 -11.18 -27.59
C TRP A 157 -15.67 -10.59 -28.93
N VAL A 158 -16.64 -10.43 -29.81
CA VAL A 158 -16.48 -9.83 -31.13
C VAL A 158 -17.49 -8.69 -31.26
N THR A 159 -17.04 -7.58 -31.85
CA THR A 159 -17.90 -6.45 -32.13
C THR A 159 -17.82 -6.10 -33.61
N SER A 160 -18.87 -5.46 -34.13
CA SER A 160 -18.82 -4.83 -35.44
C SER A 160 -17.75 -3.73 -35.47
N ARG A 161 -17.44 -3.21 -36.64
CA ARG A 161 -16.54 -2.08 -36.83
C ARG A 161 -16.91 -0.85 -35.97
N ASP A 162 -18.20 -0.68 -35.72
CA ASP A 162 -18.74 0.44 -34.94
C ASP A 162 -18.73 0.16 -33.40
N GLY A 163 -18.18 -0.95 -32.98
CA GLY A 163 -17.99 -1.31 -31.55
C GLY A 163 -19.21 -1.93 -30.87
N TYR A 164 -20.20 -2.43 -31.62
CA TYR A 164 -21.38 -3.12 -31.10
C TYR A 164 -21.12 -4.62 -31.04
N VAL A 165 -21.41 -5.27 -29.92
CA VAL A 165 -21.29 -6.73 -29.81
C VAL A 165 -22.17 -7.41 -30.84
N SER A 166 -21.54 -8.14 -31.77
CA SER A 166 -22.14 -8.69 -32.98
C SER A 166 -22.33 -10.20 -32.96
N GLU A 167 -21.60 -10.92 -32.11
CA GLU A 167 -21.65 -12.38 -32.02
C GLU A 167 -21.88 -12.87 -30.59
N PRO A 168 -22.57 -14.03 -30.42
CA PRO A 168 -22.74 -14.64 -29.12
C PRO A 168 -21.43 -15.16 -28.55
N SER A 169 -21.22 -14.97 -27.27
CA SER A 169 -20.04 -15.42 -26.52
C SER A 169 -20.45 -16.38 -25.40
N PRO A 170 -20.25 -17.70 -25.57
CA PRO A 170 -20.55 -18.67 -24.51
C PRO A 170 -19.75 -18.43 -23.22
N SER A 171 -18.57 -17.83 -23.33
CA SER A 171 -17.76 -17.47 -22.16
C SER A 171 -18.36 -16.28 -21.39
N TRP A 172 -18.91 -15.29 -22.08
CA TRP A 172 -19.67 -14.19 -21.46
C TRP A 172 -20.88 -14.71 -20.69
N GLU A 173 -21.67 -15.58 -21.33
CA GLU A 173 -22.88 -16.16 -20.72
C GLU A 173 -22.56 -16.97 -19.46
N ARG A 174 -21.47 -17.72 -19.49
CA ARG A 174 -21.00 -18.49 -18.32
C ARG A 174 -20.58 -17.59 -17.15
N VAL A 175 -19.88 -16.49 -17.42
CA VAL A 175 -19.33 -15.60 -16.39
C VAL A 175 -20.39 -14.66 -15.84
N THR A 176 -21.24 -14.09 -16.70
CA THR A 176 -22.22 -13.05 -16.30
C THR A 176 -23.62 -13.57 -16.05
N GLY A 177 -23.95 -14.78 -16.59
CA GLY A 177 -25.30 -15.33 -16.56
C GLY A 177 -26.27 -14.66 -17.54
N GLN A 178 -25.85 -13.69 -18.34
CA GLN A 178 -26.67 -13.05 -19.36
C GLN A 178 -26.82 -13.96 -20.57
N ARG A 179 -28.00 -14.00 -21.20
CA ARG A 179 -28.23 -14.63 -22.49
C ARG A 179 -27.92 -13.67 -23.63
N TRP A 180 -27.72 -14.19 -24.83
CA TRP A 180 -27.38 -13.38 -26.01
C TRP A 180 -28.28 -12.16 -26.22
N GLU A 181 -29.59 -12.31 -26.06
CA GLU A 181 -30.56 -11.22 -26.20
C GLU A 181 -30.37 -10.09 -25.19
N ASP A 182 -29.78 -10.40 -24.03
CA ASP A 182 -29.62 -9.46 -22.92
C ASP A 182 -28.37 -8.57 -23.09
N TYR A 183 -27.34 -9.02 -23.82
CA TYR A 183 -26.07 -8.29 -23.93
C TYR A 183 -25.67 -7.86 -25.33
N ARG A 184 -26.35 -8.34 -26.41
CA ARG A 184 -26.05 -7.93 -27.80
C ARG A 184 -26.06 -6.41 -27.98
N GLY A 185 -25.23 -5.89 -28.89
CA GLY A 185 -25.06 -4.46 -29.10
C GLY A 185 -24.34 -3.76 -27.95
N GLN A 186 -24.97 -2.79 -27.30
CA GLN A 186 -24.41 -2.08 -26.14
C GLN A 186 -24.98 -2.55 -24.80
N ARG A 187 -25.87 -3.51 -24.77
CA ARG A 187 -26.58 -3.90 -23.55
C ARG A 187 -25.67 -4.58 -22.52
N TRP A 188 -24.51 -5.11 -22.92
CA TRP A 188 -23.49 -5.64 -22.03
C TRP A 188 -23.04 -4.65 -20.95
N LEU A 189 -23.11 -3.34 -21.20
CA LEU A 189 -22.82 -2.30 -20.22
C LEU A 189 -23.66 -2.38 -18.94
N ARG A 190 -24.82 -3.06 -18.97
CA ARG A 190 -25.67 -3.24 -17.78
C ARG A 190 -25.01 -4.06 -16.69
N THR A 191 -24.08 -4.96 -17.04
CA THR A 191 -23.31 -5.76 -16.10
C THR A 191 -22.05 -5.06 -15.60
N VAL A 192 -21.61 -4.00 -16.27
CA VAL A 192 -20.51 -3.14 -15.79
C VAL A 192 -20.99 -2.33 -14.59
N HIS A 193 -20.11 -2.16 -13.59
CA HIS A 193 -20.41 -1.35 -12.42
C HIS A 193 -20.85 0.06 -12.81
N PRO A 194 -21.91 0.63 -12.20
CA PRO A 194 -22.44 1.94 -12.58
C PRO A 194 -21.38 3.04 -12.68
N ASP A 195 -20.46 3.11 -11.72
CA ASP A 195 -19.40 4.12 -11.68
C ASP A 195 -18.39 3.99 -12.83
N ASP A 196 -18.19 2.75 -13.34
CA ASP A 196 -17.20 2.48 -14.38
C ASP A 196 -17.76 2.69 -15.81
N ARG A 197 -19.11 2.68 -15.97
CA ARG A 197 -19.77 2.78 -17.28
C ARG A 197 -19.36 4.01 -18.09
N PRO A 198 -19.39 5.25 -17.54
CA PRO A 198 -19.04 6.44 -18.33
C PRO A 198 -17.62 6.37 -18.89
N ALA A 199 -16.65 6.04 -18.05
CA ALA A 199 -15.25 5.93 -18.46
C ALA A 199 -15.02 4.80 -19.47
N THR A 200 -15.73 3.67 -19.33
CA THR A 200 -15.66 2.54 -20.27
C THR A 200 -16.18 2.91 -21.64
N VAL A 201 -17.36 3.55 -21.69
CA VAL A 201 -17.98 3.99 -22.96
C VAL A 201 -17.08 5.00 -23.65
N GLU A 202 -16.62 6.03 -22.95
CA GLU A 202 -15.74 7.06 -23.50
C GLU A 202 -14.44 6.47 -24.05
N SER A 203 -13.80 5.59 -23.29
CA SER A 203 -12.55 4.91 -23.70
C SER A 203 -12.74 4.04 -24.94
N TRP A 204 -13.85 3.28 -25.00
CA TRP A 204 -14.17 2.41 -26.12
C TRP A 204 -14.49 3.20 -27.39
N LEU A 205 -15.35 4.20 -27.31
CA LEU A 205 -15.69 5.05 -28.46
C LEU A 205 -14.48 5.80 -29.01
N ARG A 206 -13.55 6.20 -28.15
CA ARG A 206 -12.29 6.81 -28.56
C ARG A 206 -11.39 5.84 -29.32
N ALA A 207 -11.32 4.58 -28.87
CA ALA A 207 -10.54 3.53 -29.56
C ALA A 207 -11.10 3.22 -30.94
N VAL A 208 -12.41 3.02 -31.04
CA VAL A 208 -13.13 2.77 -32.31
C VAL A 208 -12.95 3.95 -33.29
N GLY A 209 -13.12 5.20 -32.79
CA GLY A 209 -13.01 6.40 -33.64
C GLY A 209 -11.61 6.75 -34.10
N ARG A 210 -10.56 6.30 -33.38
CA ARG A 210 -9.15 6.54 -33.72
C ARG A 210 -8.46 5.38 -34.41
N SER A 211 -9.15 4.28 -34.64
CA SER A 211 -8.57 3.04 -35.22
C SER A 211 -7.31 2.59 -34.46
N THR A 212 -7.41 2.55 -33.12
CA THR A 212 -6.29 2.18 -32.23
C THR A 212 -5.89 0.73 -32.50
N GLU A 213 -4.59 0.44 -32.62
CA GLU A 213 -4.08 -0.93 -32.85
C GLU A 213 -4.37 -1.89 -31.70
N LEU A 214 -4.36 -1.38 -30.47
CA LEU A 214 -4.66 -2.13 -29.25
C LEU A 214 -5.45 -1.24 -28.29
N TRP A 215 -6.62 -1.69 -27.90
CA TRP A 215 -7.38 -1.07 -26.79
C TRP A 215 -7.23 -1.89 -25.53
N GLU A 216 -6.89 -1.23 -24.44
CA GLU A 216 -6.83 -1.82 -23.11
C GLU A 216 -7.69 -1.01 -22.14
N HIS A 217 -8.44 -1.73 -21.29
CA HIS A 217 -9.29 -1.11 -20.26
C HIS A 217 -9.49 -2.06 -19.09
N VAL A 218 -9.78 -1.51 -17.91
CA VAL A 218 -10.15 -2.29 -16.72
C VAL A 218 -11.46 -1.77 -16.18
N TYR A 219 -12.41 -2.66 -15.95
CA TYR A 219 -13.69 -2.34 -15.30
C TYR A 219 -14.16 -3.44 -14.37
N ARG A 220 -15.12 -3.10 -13.52
CA ARG A 220 -15.79 -4.07 -12.66
C ARG A 220 -17.00 -4.66 -13.37
N LEU A 221 -17.02 -5.98 -13.49
CA LEU A 221 -18.10 -6.75 -14.11
C LEU A 221 -18.85 -7.55 -13.06
N ARG A 222 -20.18 -7.50 -13.09
CA ARG A 222 -21.01 -8.32 -12.23
C ARG A 222 -21.02 -9.77 -12.75
N THR A 223 -20.64 -10.70 -11.89
CA THR A 223 -20.60 -12.13 -12.22
C THR A 223 -21.84 -12.88 -11.71
N VAL A 224 -22.07 -14.08 -12.25
CA VAL A 224 -23.15 -14.97 -11.82
C VAL A 224 -23.05 -15.34 -10.32
N ALA A 225 -21.86 -15.31 -9.74
CA ALA A 225 -21.62 -15.53 -8.31
C ALA A 225 -22.13 -14.41 -7.40
N GLY A 226 -22.67 -13.31 -7.95
CA GLY A 226 -23.38 -12.28 -7.20
C GLY A 226 -22.53 -11.10 -6.74
N GLY A 227 -21.32 -10.90 -7.27
CA GLY A 227 -20.46 -9.76 -6.94
C GLY A 227 -19.85 -9.12 -8.18
N TYR A 228 -19.25 -7.94 -7.97
CA TYR A 228 -18.43 -7.29 -8.99
C TYR A 228 -16.98 -7.76 -8.85
N ARG A 229 -16.34 -8.05 -10.00
CA ARG A 229 -14.94 -8.44 -10.12
C ARG A 229 -14.25 -7.58 -11.18
N HIS A 230 -12.97 -7.31 -11.01
CA HIS A 230 -12.19 -6.55 -11.98
C HIS A 230 -11.80 -7.44 -13.15
N PHE A 231 -12.10 -6.97 -14.36
CA PHE A 231 -11.69 -7.59 -15.61
C PHE A 231 -10.80 -6.65 -16.38
N GLN A 232 -9.65 -7.15 -16.84
CA GLN A 232 -8.81 -6.47 -17.81
C GLN A 232 -9.24 -6.89 -19.21
N LEU A 233 -9.55 -5.89 -20.04
CA LEU A 233 -9.96 -6.05 -21.43
C LEU A 233 -8.82 -5.68 -22.34
N ARG A 234 -8.74 -6.43 -23.44
CA ARG A 234 -7.88 -6.13 -24.59
C ARG A 234 -8.66 -6.36 -25.85
N ALA A 235 -8.55 -5.45 -26.81
CA ALA A 235 -9.17 -5.61 -28.13
C ALA A 235 -8.23 -5.09 -29.22
N VAL A 236 -8.26 -5.81 -30.34
CA VAL A 236 -7.54 -5.46 -31.56
C VAL A 236 -8.52 -5.39 -32.72
N PRO A 237 -8.34 -4.45 -33.67
CA PRO A 237 -9.13 -4.40 -34.90
C PRO A 237 -8.67 -5.47 -35.89
N ILE A 238 -9.63 -6.09 -36.57
CA ILE A 238 -9.37 -6.89 -37.77
C ILE A 238 -9.63 -6.00 -38.97
N CYS A 239 -8.62 -5.89 -39.83
CA CYS A 239 -8.68 -5.04 -41.02
C CYS A 239 -8.67 -5.89 -42.30
N GLU A 240 -9.52 -5.52 -43.26
CA GLU A 240 -9.50 -6.00 -44.62
C GLU A 240 -9.34 -4.78 -45.55
N ASP A 241 -8.42 -4.85 -46.47
CA ASP A 241 -8.09 -3.75 -47.42
C ASP A 241 -7.84 -2.38 -46.73
N GLY A 242 -7.25 -2.42 -45.49
CA GLY A 242 -6.94 -1.22 -44.71
C GLY A 242 -8.14 -0.61 -43.97
N GLN A 243 -9.31 -1.25 -44.00
CA GLN A 243 -10.49 -0.83 -43.27
C GLN A 243 -10.79 -1.81 -42.14
N ILE A 244 -11.16 -1.29 -40.97
CA ILE A 244 -11.61 -2.12 -39.86
C ILE A 244 -12.96 -2.74 -40.20
N VAL A 245 -13.03 -4.08 -40.15
CA VAL A 245 -14.25 -4.84 -40.38
C VAL A 245 -14.91 -5.25 -39.07
N GLU A 246 -14.09 -5.58 -38.06
CA GLU A 246 -14.55 -5.99 -36.74
C GLU A 246 -13.46 -5.76 -35.68
N TRP A 247 -13.85 -5.86 -34.39
CA TRP A 247 -12.92 -5.90 -33.29
C TRP A 247 -13.06 -7.23 -32.57
N VAL A 248 -11.92 -7.83 -32.25
CA VAL A 248 -11.86 -9.04 -31.44
C VAL A 248 -11.23 -8.69 -30.09
N GLY A 249 -11.90 -9.06 -29.03
CA GLY A 249 -11.46 -8.74 -27.69
C GLY A 249 -11.50 -9.94 -26.74
N SER A 250 -10.68 -9.80 -25.70
CA SER A 250 -10.61 -10.73 -24.58
C SER A 250 -10.75 -9.99 -23.26
N SER A 251 -11.28 -10.67 -22.25
CA SER A 251 -11.33 -10.15 -20.89
C SER A 251 -10.83 -11.22 -19.93
N ILE A 252 -9.94 -10.83 -19.04
CA ILE A 252 -9.31 -11.70 -18.04
C ILE A 252 -9.73 -11.22 -16.66
N ASP A 253 -10.14 -12.13 -15.79
CA ASP A 253 -10.42 -11.83 -14.40
C ASP A 253 -9.10 -11.51 -13.68
N VAL A 254 -8.95 -10.25 -13.29
CA VAL A 254 -7.76 -9.74 -12.59
C VAL A 254 -8.06 -9.37 -11.13
N GLU A 255 -9.19 -9.82 -10.57
CA GLU A 255 -9.61 -9.46 -9.21
C GLU A 255 -8.53 -9.78 -8.17
N GLN A 256 -7.94 -10.96 -8.24
CA GLN A 256 -6.90 -11.35 -7.29
C GLN A 256 -5.64 -10.49 -7.45
N GLN A 257 -5.21 -10.24 -8.68
CA GLN A 257 -4.05 -9.40 -8.98
C GLN A 257 -4.31 -7.95 -8.56
N TRP A 258 -5.51 -7.43 -8.85
CA TRP A 258 -5.91 -6.08 -8.48
C TRP A 258 -5.95 -5.88 -6.96
N GLN A 259 -6.51 -6.86 -6.23
CA GLN A 259 -6.53 -6.83 -4.76
C GLN A 259 -5.12 -6.89 -4.17
N GLU A 260 -4.24 -7.72 -4.73
CA GLU A 260 -2.85 -7.80 -4.29
C GLU A 260 -2.10 -6.49 -4.56
N GLN A 261 -2.25 -5.90 -5.74
CA GLN A 261 -1.65 -4.60 -6.08
C GLN A 261 -2.21 -3.47 -5.20
N ARG A 262 -3.52 -3.49 -4.90
CA ARG A 262 -4.13 -2.53 -3.97
C ARG A 262 -3.56 -2.70 -2.57
N ARG A 263 -3.44 -3.94 -2.11
CA ARG A 263 -2.84 -4.27 -0.82
C ARG A 263 -1.41 -3.77 -0.72
N GLN A 264 -0.59 -4.06 -1.73
CA GLN A 264 0.80 -3.63 -1.75
C GLN A 264 0.93 -2.10 -1.74
N ARG A 265 0.17 -1.40 -2.59
CA ARG A 265 0.17 0.07 -2.59
C ARG A 265 -0.18 0.68 -1.24
N LEU A 266 -1.13 0.10 -0.51
CA LEU A 266 -1.48 0.58 0.83
C LEU A 266 -0.36 0.34 1.85
N LEU A 267 0.31 -0.82 1.78
CA LEU A 267 1.46 -1.12 2.64
C LEU A 267 2.65 -0.20 2.35
N ASP A 268 2.94 0.07 1.08
CA ASP A 268 4.01 0.98 0.67
C ASP A 268 3.72 2.42 1.13
N ARG A 269 2.48 2.90 0.96
CA ARG A 269 2.05 4.21 1.47
C ARG A 269 2.19 4.31 2.99
N ALA A 270 1.81 3.26 3.72
CA ALA A 270 1.97 3.22 5.17
C ALA A 270 3.45 3.25 5.59
N ALA A 271 4.32 2.51 4.90
CA ALA A 271 5.75 2.51 5.15
C ALA A 271 6.38 3.90 4.90
N ILE A 272 6.03 4.54 3.78
CA ILE A 272 6.50 5.90 3.46
C ILE A 272 6.00 6.90 4.52
N ALA A 273 4.74 6.81 4.90
CA ALA A 273 4.12 7.69 5.89
C ALA A 273 4.82 7.63 7.27
N THR A 274 5.43 6.51 7.62
CA THR A 274 6.12 6.34 8.91
C THR A 274 7.63 6.55 8.86
N ALA A 275 8.24 6.57 7.67
CA ALA A 275 9.70 6.64 7.52
C ALA A 275 10.29 8.05 7.71
N GLN A 276 9.54 9.11 7.39
CA GLN A 276 10.05 10.48 7.30
C GLN A 276 9.60 11.40 8.46
N LEU A 277 8.67 10.95 9.30
CA LEU A 277 8.06 11.79 10.33
C LEU A 277 8.77 11.63 11.67
N ARG A 278 8.89 12.73 12.42
CA ARG A 278 9.64 12.80 13.69
C ARG A 278 8.76 12.58 14.90
N SER A 279 7.48 13.02 14.87
CA SER A 279 6.56 12.90 15.99
C SER A 279 5.63 11.70 15.86
N LEU A 280 5.28 11.09 17.00
CA LEU A 280 4.28 10.01 17.05
C LEU A 280 2.93 10.46 16.49
N GLN A 281 2.52 11.67 16.78
CA GLN A 281 1.25 12.23 16.32
C GLN A 281 1.20 12.34 14.78
N GLU A 282 2.27 12.83 14.15
CA GLU A 282 2.38 12.93 12.70
C GLU A 282 2.35 11.54 12.04
N MET A 283 3.10 10.56 12.60
CA MET A 283 3.11 9.19 12.09
C MET A 283 1.72 8.55 12.15
N LEU A 284 1.03 8.68 13.27
CA LEU A 284 -0.30 8.12 13.47
C LEU A 284 -1.35 8.83 12.60
N GLY A 285 -1.20 10.15 12.41
CA GLY A 285 -2.03 10.94 11.49
C GLY A 285 -1.88 10.47 10.05
N ALA A 286 -0.65 10.33 9.58
CA ALA A 286 -0.35 9.85 8.23
C ALA A 286 -0.84 8.40 8.00
N LEU A 287 -0.74 7.52 8.99
CA LEU A 287 -1.34 6.18 8.92
C LEU A 287 -2.87 6.23 8.83
N ALA A 288 -3.52 7.11 9.60
CA ALA A 288 -4.95 7.30 9.53
C ALA A 288 -5.39 7.83 8.14
N ASP A 289 -4.63 8.73 7.52
CA ASP A 289 -4.86 9.24 6.16
C ASP A 289 -4.64 8.18 5.06
N VAL A 290 -3.80 7.18 5.31
CA VAL A 290 -3.66 6.01 4.42
C VAL A 290 -4.88 5.09 4.52
N ILE A 291 -5.45 4.93 5.73
CA ILE A 291 -6.62 4.08 5.98
C ILE A 291 -7.88 4.70 5.36
N VAL A 292 -8.03 6.02 5.46
CA VAL A 292 -9.18 6.77 4.96
C VAL A 292 -8.79 7.50 3.65
N PRO A 293 -9.61 7.46 2.60
CA PRO A 293 -10.93 6.81 2.47
C PRO A 293 -10.88 5.35 1.98
N GLU A 294 -9.72 4.79 1.75
CA GLU A 294 -9.51 3.52 1.05
C GLU A 294 -10.20 2.32 1.75
N LEU A 295 -9.97 2.17 3.06
CA LEU A 295 -10.46 1.05 3.86
C LEU A 295 -11.66 1.43 4.72
N ALA A 296 -11.81 2.72 5.08
CA ALA A 296 -12.82 3.20 6.01
C ALA A 296 -13.29 4.63 5.67
N ASP A 297 -14.32 5.08 6.35
CA ASP A 297 -14.86 6.43 6.25
C ASP A 297 -14.35 7.34 7.36
N GLY A 298 -13.93 6.75 8.48
CA GLY A 298 -13.31 7.45 9.60
C GLY A 298 -12.25 6.59 10.28
N CYS A 299 -11.22 7.24 10.82
CA CYS A 299 -10.19 6.62 11.63
C CYS A 299 -9.82 7.53 12.79
N GLY A 300 -9.73 6.99 14.00
CA GLY A 300 -9.22 7.65 15.18
C GLY A 300 -8.14 6.80 15.83
N VAL A 301 -7.02 7.41 16.21
CA VAL A 301 -5.93 6.71 16.90
C VAL A 301 -5.80 7.26 18.33
N TYR A 302 -5.81 6.36 19.30
CA TYR A 302 -5.84 6.66 20.72
C TYR A 302 -4.62 6.06 21.40
N LEU A 303 -3.83 6.87 22.09
CA LEU A 303 -2.75 6.42 22.96
C LEU A 303 -3.36 5.90 24.28
N VAL A 304 -2.81 4.82 24.80
CA VAL A 304 -3.13 4.30 26.13
C VAL A 304 -2.06 4.84 27.08
N THR A 305 -2.44 5.81 27.92
CA THR A 305 -1.49 6.57 28.76
C THR A 305 -1.16 5.87 30.07
N ASP A 306 -2.04 5.00 30.56
CA ASP A 306 -1.96 4.38 31.89
C ASP A 306 -1.37 2.94 31.85
N LEU A 307 -0.09 2.80 31.51
CA LEU A 307 0.61 1.50 31.53
C LEU A 307 1.59 1.34 32.71
N ILE A 308 1.59 2.28 33.65
CA ILE A 308 2.50 2.22 34.79
C ILE A 308 1.81 1.50 35.95
N GLY A 309 2.23 0.24 36.15
CA GLY A 309 1.90 -0.54 37.35
C GLY A 309 0.73 -1.51 37.19
N GLN A 310 0.83 -2.64 37.87
CA GLN A 310 -0.21 -3.66 38.02
C GLN A 310 -1.52 -3.01 38.52
N ARG A 311 -2.52 -2.91 37.64
CA ARG A 311 -3.86 -2.47 38.02
C ARG A 311 -4.80 -3.67 38.05
N ASP A 312 -5.78 -3.62 38.94
CA ASP A 312 -6.91 -4.52 38.94
C ASP A 312 -7.72 -4.35 37.65
N ASP A 313 -8.23 -5.45 37.09
CA ASP A 313 -9.02 -5.50 35.85
C ASP A 313 -10.29 -4.60 35.86
N ALA A 314 -10.65 -4.07 37.03
CA ALA A 314 -11.82 -3.22 37.25
C ALA A 314 -11.54 -1.71 37.13
N ASP A 315 -10.29 -1.30 37.12
CA ASP A 315 -9.93 0.13 37.09
C ASP A 315 -10.18 0.79 35.72
N PRO A 316 -10.72 2.01 35.68
CA PRO A 316 -10.83 2.79 34.46
C PRO A 316 -9.44 3.14 33.94
N PHE A 317 -9.25 3.09 32.61
CA PHE A 317 -8.01 3.48 31.96
C PHE A 317 -8.18 4.76 31.17
N VAL A 318 -7.09 5.47 30.93
CA VAL A 318 -7.08 6.75 30.23
C VAL A 318 -6.62 6.54 28.80
N VAL A 319 -7.36 7.11 27.86
CA VAL A 319 -6.98 7.20 26.44
C VAL A 319 -6.90 8.64 26.00
N GLU A 320 -5.89 8.90 25.20
CA GLU A 320 -5.65 10.19 24.57
C GLU A 320 -5.77 10.04 23.06
N ARG A 321 -6.67 10.82 22.42
CA ARG A 321 -6.80 10.77 20.96
C ARG A 321 -5.72 11.62 20.29
N LEU A 322 -4.75 10.98 19.64
CA LEU A 322 -3.61 11.65 19.02
C LEU A 322 -3.85 12.02 17.55
N ALA A 323 -4.60 11.21 16.81
CA ALA A 323 -4.79 11.43 15.38
C ALA A 323 -6.20 11.06 14.94
N THR A 324 -6.68 11.73 13.89
CA THR A 324 -7.98 11.46 13.28
C THR A 324 -7.93 11.70 11.77
N ALA A 325 -8.63 10.86 11.01
CA ALA A 325 -8.91 11.07 9.60
C ALA A 325 -10.39 10.80 9.33
N ALA A 326 -10.99 11.57 8.42
CA ALA A 326 -12.36 11.39 7.97
C ALA A 326 -12.46 11.62 6.45
N ARG A 327 -13.30 10.85 5.77
CA ARG A 327 -13.57 11.01 4.36
C ARG A 327 -14.16 12.41 4.08
N PRO A 328 -13.78 13.07 2.97
CA PRO A 328 -14.39 14.34 2.59
C PRO A 328 -15.93 14.25 2.54
N GLY A 329 -16.59 15.25 3.09
CA GLY A 329 -18.06 15.32 3.19
C GLY A 329 -18.65 14.77 4.48
N LEU A 330 -17.87 14.12 5.34
CA LEU A 330 -18.29 13.77 6.69
C LEU A 330 -18.02 14.91 7.68
N VAL A 331 -18.79 14.98 8.75
CA VAL A 331 -18.52 15.88 9.87
C VAL A 331 -17.13 15.55 10.43
N ARG A 332 -16.32 16.56 10.72
CA ARG A 332 -15.00 16.34 11.31
C ARG A 332 -15.14 15.84 12.75
N LEU A 333 -14.27 14.92 13.15
CA LEU A 333 -14.11 14.57 14.54
C LEU A 333 -13.69 15.81 15.35
N PRO A 334 -14.26 16.02 16.55
CA PRO A 334 -13.86 17.15 17.38
C PRO A 334 -12.36 17.04 17.73
N PRO A 335 -11.69 18.16 18.00
CA PRO A 335 -10.30 18.13 18.42
C PRO A 335 -10.14 17.31 19.71
N TYR A 336 -8.91 17.01 20.02
CA TYR A 336 -8.41 16.23 21.13
C TYR A 336 -9.24 16.27 22.41
N SER A 337 -9.42 15.11 23.04
CA SER A 337 -9.83 15.00 24.43
C SER A 337 -9.21 13.75 25.07
N GLU A 338 -8.60 13.91 26.22
CA GLU A 338 -8.29 12.83 27.15
C GLU A 338 -9.60 12.33 27.78
N GLU A 339 -9.81 11.01 27.81
CA GLU A 339 -11.02 10.44 28.38
C GLU A 339 -10.72 9.18 29.23
N ARG A 340 -11.32 9.12 30.40
CA ARG A 340 -11.31 7.93 31.25
C ARG A 340 -12.41 6.97 30.82
N LEU A 341 -12.02 5.76 30.47
CA LEU A 341 -12.94 4.73 30.02
C LEU A 341 -13.17 3.67 31.07
N PRO A 342 -14.43 3.29 31.32
CA PRO A 342 -14.74 2.22 32.26
C PRO A 342 -14.27 0.86 31.72
N ALA A 343 -14.00 -0.09 32.60
CA ALA A 343 -13.58 -1.44 32.27
C ALA A 343 -14.56 -2.20 31.33
N SER A 344 -15.84 -1.81 31.31
CA SER A 344 -16.87 -2.38 30.44
C SER A 344 -16.84 -1.86 28.99
N ASN A 345 -16.02 -0.85 28.68
CA ASN A 345 -15.91 -0.29 27.35
C ASN A 345 -15.21 -1.28 26.38
N THR A 346 -15.57 -1.22 25.08
CA THR A 346 -14.96 -2.07 24.04
C THR A 346 -13.45 -1.84 23.93
N PHE A 347 -12.96 -0.62 24.13
CA PHE A 347 -11.53 -0.32 24.12
C PHE A 347 -10.82 -1.08 25.26
N ALA A 348 -11.39 -1.11 26.46
CA ALA A 348 -10.88 -1.90 27.58
C ALA A 348 -10.84 -3.40 27.25
N GLN A 349 -11.87 -3.91 26.59
CA GLN A 349 -11.90 -5.29 26.11
C GLN A 349 -10.72 -5.57 25.17
N VAL A 350 -10.46 -4.68 24.19
CA VAL A 350 -9.35 -4.83 23.24
C VAL A 350 -7.98 -4.79 23.92
N VAL A 351 -7.80 -3.90 24.92
CA VAL A 351 -6.57 -3.82 25.72
C VAL A 351 -6.32 -5.13 26.46
N ARG A 352 -7.32 -5.68 27.15
CA ARG A 352 -7.19 -6.94 27.90
C ARG A 352 -6.97 -8.15 27.00
N GLN A 353 -7.77 -8.26 25.94
CA GLN A 353 -7.73 -9.43 25.05
C GLN A 353 -6.59 -9.38 24.02
N ARG A 354 -5.99 -8.20 23.79
CA ARG A 354 -4.96 -7.95 22.76
C ARG A 354 -5.38 -8.44 21.37
N ARG A 355 -6.69 -8.35 21.06
CA ARG A 355 -7.28 -8.81 19.79
C ARG A 355 -8.22 -7.76 19.23
N PRO A 356 -8.32 -7.66 17.90
CA PRO A 356 -9.28 -6.76 17.26
C PRO A 356 -10.72 -7.13 17.63
N VAL A 357 -11.55 -6.11 17.82
CA VAL A 357 -12.99 -6.26 18.03
C VAL A 357 -13.73 -5.48 16.95
N LEU A 358 -14.53 -6.19 16.16
CA LEU A 358 -15.43 -5.64 15.15
C LEU A 358 -16.86 -5.69 15.66
N LYS A 359 -17.55 -4.56 15.62
CA LYS A 359 -18.99 -4.44 15.92
C LYS A 359 -19.71 -3.78 14.76
N THR A 360 -20.80 -4.39 14.32
CA THR A 360 -21.72 -3.83 13.33
C THR A 360 -23.06 -3.53 13.99
N PHE A 361 -23.70 -2.45 13.56
CA PHE A 361 -24.95 -1.98 14.16
C PHE A 361 -25.76 -1.20 13.11
N PRO A 362 -27.06 -0.93 13.35
CA PRO A 362 -27.86 -0.10 12.45
C PRO A 362 -27.23 1.29 12.31
N ALA A 363 -27.29 1.84 11.09
CA ALA A 363 -26.69 3.14 10.76
C ALA A 363 -27.12 4.22 11.76
N GLY A 364 -26.15 4.97 12.31
CA GLY A 364 -26.37 6.02 13.27
C GLY A 364 -26.79 5.59 14.69
N SER A 365 -26.79 4.27 14.99
CA SER A 365 -27.23 3.76 16.28
C SER A 365 -26.16 2.92 17.00
N PRO A 366 -25.00 3.50 17.36
CA PRO A 366 -23.92 2.77 18.02
C PRO A 366 -24.32 2.30 19.41
N PRO A 367 -24.01 1.05 19.80
CA PRO A 367 -24.30 0.54 21.12
C PRO A 367 -23.53 1.32 22.20
N PRO A 368 -24.05 1.36 23.44
CA PRO A 368 -23.36 2.03 24.55
C PRO A 368 -22.02 1.36 24.86
N GLY A 369 -21.02 2.14 25.26
CA GLY A 369 -19.69 1.63 25.62
C GLY A 369 -18.85 1.13 24.44
N LEU A 370 -19.26 1.39 23.20
CA LEU A 370 -18.50 0.97 22.00
C LEU A 370 -17.23 1.79 21.81
N VAL A 371 -17.34 3.11 21.93
CA VAL A 371 -16.26 4.09 21.75
C VAL A 371 -16.23 5.07 22.93
N PRO A 372 -15.18 5.91 23.04
CA PRO A 372 -15.17 7.05 23.97
C PRO A 372 -16.40 7.95 23.78
N ARG A 373 -16.86 8.57 24.89
CA ARG A 373 -18.08 9.41 24.88
C ARG A 373 -17.98 10.56 23.87
N GLY A 374 -16.80 11.18 23.76
CA GLY A 374 -16.54 12.26 22.82
C GLY A 374 -16.56 11.84 21.34
N THR A 375 -16.48 10.54 21.05
CA THR A 375 -16.54 10.00 19.67
C THR A 375 -17.95 9.58 19.25
N ARG A 376 -18.82 9.26 20.22
CA ARG A 376 -20.18 8.77 19.95
C ARG A 376 -21.04 9.72 19.10
N PRO A 377 -21.09 11.05 19.38
CA PRO A 377 -21.88 11.98 18.55
C PRO A 377 -21.45 12.01 17.08
N TRP A 378 -20.14 11.77 16.82
CA TRP A 378 -19.63 11.69 15.47
C TRP A 378 -20.14 10.44 14.73
N LEU A 379 -20.24 9.30 15.42
CA LEU A 379 -20.80 8.06 14.84
C LEU A 379 -22.28 8.24 14.49
N GLU A 380 -23.05 8.90 15.36
CA GLU A 380 -24.47 9.18 15.16
C GLU A 380 -24.68 10.15 13.99
N ALA A 381 -23.94 11.24 13.95
CA ALA A 381 -24.05 12.28 12.93
C ALA A 381 -23.62 11.85 11.51
N ASN A 382 -22.81 10.81 11.39
CA ASN A 382 -22.31 10.32 10.10
C ASN A 382 -22.90 8.95 9.70
N ASP A 383 -24.02 8.52 10.31
CA ASP A 383 -24.67 7.24 10.01
C ASP A 383 -23.72 6.06 10.05
N ALA A 384 -22.84 6.01 11.07
CA ALA A 384 -21.92 4.90 11.24
C ALA A 384 -22.67 3.57 11.37
N ASN A 385 -22.18 2.53 10.72
CA ASN A 385 -22.78 1.19 10.68
C ASN A 385 -21.82 0.08 11.15
N GLY A 386 -20.55 0.41 11.35
CA GLY A 386 -19.53 -0.51 11.80
C GLY A 386 -18.34 0.18 12.44
N VAL A 387 -17.82 -0.43 13.51
CA VAL A 387 -16.62 0.02 14.22
C VAL A 387 -15.70 -1.17 14.43
N LEU A 388 -14.45 -1.02 14.02
CA LEU A 388 -13.37 -1.93 14.32
C LEU A 388 -12.39 -1.23 15.26
N VAL A 389 -12.06 -1.87 16.37
CA VAL A 389 -11.00 -1.41 17.28
C VAL A 389 -9.85 -2.40 17.23
N LEU A 390 -8.66 -1.90 16.88
CA LEU A 390 -7.43 -2.67 16.71
C LEU A 390 -6.41 -2.28 17.79
N PRO A 391 -5.73 -3.24 18.46
CA PRO A 391 -4.61 -2.91 19.35
C PRO A 391 -3.32 -2.71 18.56
N VAL A 392 -2.57 -1.68 18.90
CA VAL A 392 -1.16 -1.51 18.51
C VAL A 392 -0.31 -1.95 19.70
N ILE A 393 0.39 -3.06 19.54
CA ILE A 393 1.17 -3.69 20.59
C ILE A 393 2.64 -3.29 20.43
N VAL A 394 3.21 -2.68 21.49
CA VAL A 394 4.63 -2.30 21.56
C VAL A 394 5.21 -2.89 22.83
N ASP A 395 6.34 -3.57 22.73
CA ASP A 395 7.02 -4.22 23.88
C ASP A 395 6.10 -5.15 24.68
N GLY A 396 5.17 -5.85 24.00
CA GLY A 396 4.23 -6.77 24.62
C GLY A 396 3.04 -6.11 25.31
N ALA A 397 2.93 -4.79 25.31
CA ALA A 397 1.80 -4.03 25.87
C ALA A 397 1.00 -3.31 24.76
N VAL A 398 -0.31 -3.15 24.97
CA VAL A 398 -1.14 -2.34 24.08
C VAL A 398 -0.83 -0.87 24.36
N SER A 399 -0.14 -0.22 23.44
CA SER A 399 0.29 1.16 23.57
C SER A 399 -0.64 2.15 22.89
N ALA A 400 -1.34 1.71 21.84
CA ALA A 400 -2.35 2.51 21.17
C ALA A 400 -3.51 1.64 20.67
N LEU A 401 -4.64 2.28 20.39
CA LEU A 401 -5.84 1.68 19.84
C LEU A 401 -6.21 2.44 18.55
N VAL A 402 -6.46 1.70 17.49
CA VAL A 402 -6.91 2.24 16.21
C VAL A 402 -8.40 1.92 16.04
N CYS A 403 -9.21 2.95 15.99
CA CYS A 403 -10.66 2.86 15.82
C CYS A 403 -10.98 3.21 14.35
N VAL A 404 -11.46 2.24 13.60
CA VAL A 404 -11.79 2.37 12.17
C VAL A 404 -13.30 2.27 12.01
N VAL A 405 -13.90 3.18 11.26
CA VAL A 405 -15.36 3.35 11.17
C VAL A 405 -15.82 3.28 9.72
N THR A 406 -16.92 2.55 9.48
CA THR A 406 -17.67 2.57 8.23
C THR A 406 -19.01 3.28 8.42
N CYS A 407 -19.46 4.04 7.40
CA CYS A 407 -20.66 4.88 7.46
C CYS A 407 -21.59 4.66 6.26
N GLY A 408 -22.88 4.94 6.43
CA GLY A 408 -23.89 4.92 5.38
C GLY A 408 -24.03 3.55 4.71
N ASN A 409 -23.90 3.50 3.39
CA ASN A 409 -24.05 2.29 2.59
C ASN A 409 -22.73 1.49 2.42
N ARG A 410 -21.64 1.94 3.04
CA ARG A 410 -20.38 1.18 2.96
C ARG A 410 -20.54 -0.15 3.66
N PRO A 411 -20.14 -1.27 3.02
CA PRO A 411 -20.19 -2.57 3.68
C PRO A 411 -19.25 -2.61 4.89
N ALA A 412 -19.60 -3.43 5.86
CA ALA A 412 -18.76 -3.65 7.04
C ALA A 412 -17.35 -4.13 6.65
N ILE A 413 -16.36 -3.80 7.50
CA ILE A 413 -14.96 -4.16 7.32
C ILE A 413 -14.83 -5.69 7.26
N ARG A 414 -14.16 -6.20 6.22
CA ARG A 414 -13.96 -7.63 6.00
C ARG A 414 -12.74 -8.15 6.75
N ARG A 415 -12.67 -9.47 6.98
CA ARG A 415 -11.49 -10.11 7.61
C ARG A 415 -10.18 -9.83 6.87
N ALA A 416 -10.22 -9.75 5.55
CA ALA A 416 -9.06 -9.41 4.73
C ALA A 416 -8.55 -7.98 5.03
N ASP A 417 -9.47 -7.02 5.20
CA ASP A 417 -9.14 -5.63 5.52
C ASP A 417 -8.56 -5.53 6.94
N ILE A 418 -9.08 -6.30 7.92
CA ILE A 418 -8.50 -6.41 9.28
C ILE A 418 -7.07 -6.94 9.23
N SER A 419 -6.82 -7.98 8.41
CA SER A 419 -5.47 -8.54 8.23
C SER A 419 -4.51 -7.54 7.60
N LEU A 420 -5.00 -6.74 6.65
CA LEU A 420 -4.21 -5.68 6.00
C LEU A 420 -3.86 -4.57 6.99
N LEU A 421 -4.84 -4.08 7.77
CA LEU A 421 -4.63 -3.09 8.82
C LEU A 421 -3.60 -3.57 9.85
N ASN A 422 -3.74 -4.80 10.35
CA ASN A 422 -2.76 -5.38 11.26
C ASN A 422 -1.35 -5.39 10.66
N ARG A 423 -1.20 -5.79 9.39
CA ARG A 423 0.09 -5.80 8.69
C ARG A 423 0.69 -4.40 8.53
N MET A 424 -0.14 -3.37 8.26
CA MET A 424 0.34 -1.99 8.20
C MET A 424 0.99 -1.56 9.52
N PHE A 425 0.35 -1.86 10.67
CA PHE A 425 0.90 -1.53 11.99
C PHE A 425 2.09 -2.41 12.38
N VAL A 426 2.12 -3.68 11.94
CA VAL A 426 3.29 -4.56 12.12
C VAL A 426 4.48 -4.04 11.33
N ASN A 427 4.28 -3.61 10.09
CA ASN A 427 5.37 -3.03 9.27
C ASN A 427 5.87 -1.69 9.82
N ALA A 428 4.99 -0.92 10.46
CA ALA A 428 5.34 0.34 11.12
C ALA A 428 5.87 0.15 12.56
N HIS A 429 5.94 -1.10 13.06
CA HIS A 429 6.21 -1.41 14.48
C HIS A 429 7.49 -0.75 15.00
N ASP A 430 8.60 -0.89 14.29
CA ASP A 430 9.89 -0.36 14.75
C ASP A 430 9.91 1.17 14.83
N ALA A 431 9.28 1.85 13.87
CA ALA A 431 9.16 3.30 13.87
C ALA A 431 8.25 3.78 15.02
N LEU A 432 7.08 3.17 15.15
CA LEU A 432 6.12 3.48 16.23
C LEU A 432 6.69 3.15 17.60
N SER A 433 7.39 2.04 17.74
CA SER A 433 8.03 1.64 18.99
C SER A 433 9.06 2.67 19.45
N ARG A 434 9.93 3.12 18.54
CA ARG A 434 10.88 4.20 18.85
C ARG A 434 10.19 5.50 19.25
N ALA A 435 9.19 5.93 18.48
CA ALA A 435 8.45 7.16 18.78
C ALA A 435 7.69 7.11 20.12
N ILE A 436 7.04 5.98 20.44
CA ILE A 436 6.34 5.79 21.70
C ILE A 436 7.30 5.77 22.88
N ARG A 437 8.43 5.06 22.77
CA ARG A 437 9.45 5.05 23.84
C ARG A 437 10.02 6.43 24.08
N PHE A 438 10.30 7.15 22.99
CA PHE A 438 10.81 8.52 23.06
C PHE A 438 9.79 9.45 23.74
N GLN A 439 8.52 9.43 23.35
CA GLN A 439 7.47 10.23 23.99
C GLN A 439 7.29 9.89 25.48
N ARG A 440 7.35 8.60 25.85
CA ARG A 440 7.30 8.19 27.26
C ARG A 440 8.49 8.68 28.07
N ALA A 441 9.70 8.55 27.51
CA ALA A 441 10.91 9.06 28.16
C ALA A 441 10.79 10.56 28.39
N GLN A 442 10.32 11.31 27.39
CA GLN A 442 10.06 12.74 27.50
C GLN A 442 9.02 13.08 28.58
N GLN A 443 7.88 12.37 28.61
CA GLN A 443 6.86 12.60 29.66
C GLN A 443 7.40 12.33 31.07
N ILE A 444 8.18 11.25 31.27
CA ILE A 444 8.81 10.95 32.55
C ILE A 444 9.81 12.04 32.90
N ALA A 445 10.62 12.48 31.95
CA ALA A 445 11.60 13.50 32.13
C ALA A 445 10.97 14.85 32.53
N LEU A 446 9.91 15.28 31.83
CA LEU A 446 9.13 16.47 32.21
C LEU A 446 8.48 16.35 33.58
N ALA A 447 7.90 15.19 33.91
CA ALA A 447 7.29 14.97 35.23
C ALA A 447 8.34 15.06 36.36
N LEU A 448 9.53 14.49 36.15
CA LEU A 448 10.66 14.63 37.07
C LEU A 448 11.08 16.09 37.22
N GLN A 449 11.25 16.82 36.10
CA GLN A 449 11.63 18.22 36.08
C GLN A 449 10.63 19.09 36.87
N TYR A 450 9.32 18.96 36.59
CA TYR A 450 8.28 19.67 37.36
C TYR A 450 8.28 19.29 38.86
N SER A 451 8.56 18.04 39.20
CA SER A 451 8.63 17.60 40.61
C SER A 451 9.84 18.18 41.35
N LEU A 452 10.86 18.57 40.63
CA LEU A 452 12.06 19.20 41.17
C LEU A 452 11.87 20.72 41.41
N LEU A 453 10.91 21.38 40.73
CA LEU A 453 10.62 22.79 40.92
C LEU A 453 9.74 22.99 42.14
N ALA A 454 10.30 23.55 43.23
CA ALA A 454 9.58 23.76 44.48
C ALA A 454 8.67 25.00 44.40
N GLU A 455 7.50 24.92 45.01
CA GLU A 455 6.68 26.12 45.21
C GLU A 455 7.41 27.12 46.11
N PRO A 456 7.42 28.43 45.76
CA PRO A 456 8.02 29.46 46.60
C PRO A 456 7.41 29.53 48.01
N PRO A 457 8.25 29.72 49.06
CA PRO A 457 7.77 29.82 50.43
C PRO A 457 6.94 31.09 50.62
N ARG A 458 6.01 31.04 51.56
CA ARG A 458 5.26 32.21 51.97
C ARG A 458 6.09 32.99 53.00
N VAL A 459 6.51 34.18 52.58
CA VAL A 459 7.29 35.09 53.44
C VAL A 459 6.40 36.29 53.85
N PRO A 460 6.24 36.58 55.14
CA PRO A 460 5.42 37.71 55.57
C PRO A 460 5.91 39.03 54.93
N GLY A 461 5.01 39.84 54.41
CA GLY A 461 5.34 41.11 53.78
C GLY A 461 5.96 40.99 52.38
N MET A 462 6.18 39.81 51.83
CA MET A 462 6.76 39.62 50.49
C MET A 462 5.94 38.66 49.66
N ARG A 463 5.80 38.90 48.38
CA ARG A 463 5.19 37.96 47.43
C ARG A 463 6.24 37.41 46.50
N ILE A 464 6.47 36.09 46.54
CA ILE A 464 7.38 35.40 45.65
C ILE A 464 6.54 34.55 44.68
N VAL A 465 6.81 34.66 43.38
CA VAL A 465 6.13 33.91 42.31
C VAL A 465 7.18 33.37 41.38
N ALA A 466 7.05 32.10 41.03
CA ALA A 466 7.88 31.45 40.02
C ALA A 466 7.04 30.89 38.87
N ARG A 467 7.60 30.88 37.68
CA ARG A 467 7.02 30.27 36.49
C ARG A 467 8.10 29.52 35.74
N TYR A 468 7.70 28.42 35.16
CA TYR A 468 8.56 27.63 34.30
C TYR A 468 7.79 27.27 33.03
N ARG A 469 8.44 27.39 31.87
CA ARG A 469 7.91 27.00 30.58
C ARG A 469 8.95 26.19 29.82
N ALA A 470 8.68 24.87 29.66
CA ALA A 470 9.52 24.00 28.89
C ALA A 470 9.46 24.35 27.38
N SER A 471 10.58 24.21 26.70
CA SER A 471 10.66 24.37 25.23
C SER A 471 9.84 23.29 24.52
N PRO A 472 8.94 23.66 23.59
CA PRO A 472 8.23 22.68 22.75
C PRO A 472 9.12 21.95 21.76
N ALA A 473 10.25 22.56 21.37
CA ALA A 473 11.18 22.00 20.40
C ALA A 473 12.16 21.01 21.03
N ALA A 474 12.40 21.11 22.31
CA ALA A 474 13.26 20.19 23.05
C ALA A 474 12.44 18.94 23.45
N ALA A 475 12.66 17.86 22.76
CA ALA A 475 12.26 16.53 23.21
C ALA A 475 13.02 16.07 24.47
N GLU A 476 13.74 16.97 25.11
CA GLU A 476 14.78 16.76 26.10
C GLU A 476 14.47 17.59 27.36
N VAL A 477 15.05 17.23 28.49
CA VAL A 477 14.82 17.88 29.77
C VAL A 477 15.78 19.05 29.91
N GLY A 478 15.29 20.25 30.16
CA GLY A 478 16.11 21.44 30.23
C GLY A 478 17.04 21.51 31.45
N GLY A 479 18.09 22.32 31.32
CA GLY A 479 19.04 22.66 32.36
C GLY A 479 18.57 23.76 33.33
N ASP A 480 17.49 24.44 32.99
CA ASP A 480 16.94 25.57 33.75
C ASP A 480 16.35 25.20 35.08
N TRP A 481 16.66 25.93 36.11
CA TRP A 481 16.01 25.79 37.42
C TRP A 481 15.84 27.11 38.16
N TYR A 482 14.90 27.16 39.06
CA TYR A 482 14.79 28.14 40.11
C TYR A 482 14.64 27.45 41.48
N ASP A 483 14.98 28.17 42.55
CA ASP A 483 14.72 27.76 43.89
C ASP A 483 14.45 28.98 44.78
N SER A 484 13.66 28.80 45.85
CA SER A 484 13.46 29.79 46.85
C SER A 484 13.18 29.14 48.22
N PHE A 485 13.82 29.64 49.23
CA PHE A 485 13.73 29.08 50.56
C PHE A 485 14.01 30.17 51.63
N VAL A 486 13.66 29.90 52.86
CA VAL A 486 13.97 30.77 53.97
C VAL A 486 15.16 30.20 54.73
N LEU A 487 16.18 31.02 54.90
CA LEU A 487 17.39 30.67 55.64
C LEU A 487 17.09 30.53 57.16
N PRO A 488 17.96 29.84 57.95
CA PRO A 488 17.75 29.68 59.39
C PRO A 488 17.64 30.98 60.21
N ASP A 489 18.16 32.08 59.62
CA ASP A 489 18.08 33.43 60.21
C ASP A 489 16.79 34.20 59.81
N GLY A 490 15.87 33.52 59.09
CA GLY A 490 14.61 34.10 58.62
C GLY A 490 14.72 34.86 57.31
N VAL A 491 15.90 34.97 56.70
CA VAL A 491 16.15 35.72 55.49
C VAL A 491 15.71 34.92 54.28
N PRO A 492 14.84 35.41 53.36
CA PRO A 492 14.49 34.76 52.13
C PRO A 492 15.64 34.75 51.15
N ALA A 493 15.85 33.62 50.50
CA ALA A 493 16.83 33.37 49.47
C ALA A 493 16.15 33.00 48.17
N LEU A 494 16.67 33.55 47.06
CA LEU A 494 16.26 33.26 45.70
C LEU A 494 17.45 32.73 44.90
N VAL A 495 17.19 31.73 44.10
CA VAL A 495 18.17 31.11 43.19
C VAL A 495 17.56 30.98 41.80
N ILE A 496 18.32 31.21 40.78
CA ILE A 496 18.03 30.85 39.44
C ILE A 496 19.32 30.44 38.73
N GLY A 497 19.24 29.50 37.82
CA GLY A 497 20.43 29.07 37.07
C GLY A 497 20.04 28.22 35.88
N ASP A 498 21.04 27.94 35.07
CA ASP A 498 20.94 27.11 33.91
C ASP A 498 22.20 26.23 33.75
N VAL A 499 22.05 24.96 33.48
CA VAL A 499 23.11 23.97 33.18
C VAL A 499 23.25 23.87 31.69
N ALA A 500 24.48 24.01 31.18
CA ALA A 500 24.74 23.85 29.76
C ALA A 500 24.31 22.47 29.25
N GLY A 501 23.41 22.45 28.26
CA GLY A 501 22.83 21.24 27.67
C GLY A 501 21.35 21.08 28.02
N HIS A 502 20.67 20.24 27.23
CA HIS A 502 19.22 20.01 27.30
C HIS A 502 18.89 18.51 27.27
N ASP A 503 19.70 17.71 27.91
CA ASP A 503 19.52 16.25 28.02
C ASP A 503 19.25 15.80 29.48
N LEU A 504 19.03 14.52 29.65
CA LEU A 504 18.81 13.93 30.98
C LEU A 504 20.03 14.14 31.91
N GLY A 505 21.24 14.22 31.34
CA GLY A 505 22.46 14.52 32.08
C GLY A 505 22.44 15.95 32.66
N ALA A 506 22.02 16.92 31.88
CA ALA A 506 21.83 18.30 32.33
C ALA A 506 20.79 18.42 33.46
N ALA A 507 19.66 17.70 33.37
CA ALA A 507 18.66 17.68 34.42
C ALA A 507 19.14 17.05 35.76
N VAL A 508 19.93 15.99 35.67
CA VAL A 508 20.55 15.37 36.86
C VAL A 508 21.52 16.36 37.49
N ALA A 509 22.38 17.00 36.68
CA ALA A 509 23.33 18.02 37.14
C ALA A 509 22.60 19.22 37.78
N MET A 510 21.55 19.72 37.15
CA MET A 510 20.67 20.78 37.67
C MET A 510 20.12 20.43 39.06
N SER A 511 19.58 19.24 39.23
CA SER A 511 19.05 18.76 40.50
C SER A 511 20.14 18.69 41.58
N GLN A 512 21.32 18.22 41.24
CA GLN A 512 22.47 18.17 42.17
C GLN A 512 22.91 19.57 42.57
N LEU A 513 23.12 20.49 41.60
CA LEU A 513 23.55 21.85 41.87
C LEU A 513 22.56 22.60 42.77
N ARG A 514 21.27 22.52 42.46
CA ARG A 514 20.21 23.12 43.26
C ARG A 514 20.25 22.65 44.71
N ASN A 515 20.34 21.31 44.91
CA ASN A 515 20.35 20.74 46.26
C ASN A 515 21.64 21.06 47.04
N MET A 516 22.80 21.05 46.38
CA MET A 516 24.07 21.45 46.98
C MET A 516 24.06 22.93 47.35
N LEU A 517 23.61 23.83 46.46
CA LEU A 517 23.50 25.25 46.76
C LEU A 517 22.59 25.50 47.96
N ARG A 518 21.40 24.87 47.97
CA ARG A 518 20.48 24.98 49.11
C ARG A 518 21.13 24.49 50.43
N ALA A 519 21.81 23.35 50.39
CA ALA A 519 22.48 22.80 51.58
C ALA A 519 23.60 23.72 52.08
N LEU A 520 24.45 24.23 51.19
CA LEU A 520 25.51 25.17 51.53
C LEU A 520 24.95 26.49 52.09
N ALA A 521 23.86 27.00 51.49
CA ALA A 521 23.24 28.25 51.95
C ALA A 521 22.55 28.09 53.29
N MET A 522 21.96 26.91 53.58
CA MET A 522 21.31 26.60 54.88
C MET A 522 22.34 26.38 56.02
N ASP A 523 23.48 25.75 55.69
CA ASP A 523 24.54 25.45 56.68
C ASP A 523 25.45 26.69 57.00
N ARG A 524 25.65 27.57 56.01
CA ARG A 524 26.65 28.63 56.07
C ARG A 524 26.04 30.05 56.08
N ARG A 525 26.44 30.89 56.95
CA ARG A 525 26.07 32.31 56.98
C ARG A 525 27.05 33.18 56.21
N GLU A 526 27.59 32.66 55.11
CA GLU A 526 28.59 33.33 54.27
C GLU A 526 27.91 34.22 53.21
N PRO A 527 28.65 35.20 52.68
CA PRO A 527 28.16 36.00 51.57
C PRO A 527 27.83 35.18 50.31
N PRO A 528 26.88 35.64 49.46
CA PRO A 528 26.47 34.87 48.25
C PRO A 528 27.63 34.42 47.36
N GLY A 529 28.66 35.27 47.18
CA GLY A 529 29.83 34.92 46.35
C GLY A 529 30.65 33.77 46.95
N GLU A 530 30.78 33.70 48.32
CA GLU A 530 31.48 32.60 48.98
C GLU A 530 30.70 31.31 48.85
N ILE A 531 29.36 31.34 48.94
CA ILE A 531 28.52 30.17 48.73
C ILE A 531 28.68 29.65 47.30
N LEU A 532 28.62 30.50 46.27
CA LEU A 532 28.87 30.10 44.88
C LEU A 532 30.29 29.60 44.62
N THR A 533 31.30 30.14 45.36
CA THR A 533 32.69 29.64 45.28
C THR A 533 32.78 28.21 45.84
N ARG A 534 32.12 27.93 46.98
CA ARG A 534 32.03 26.57 47.54
C ARG A 534 31.28 25.61 46.66
N LEU A 535 30.19 26.09 46.03
CA LEU A 535 29.46 25.29 45.05
C LEU A 535 30.35 24.88 43.85
N ASN A 536 31.15 25.84 43.33
CA ASN A 536 32.10 25.55 42.26
C ASN A 536 33.13 24.48 42.63
N ILE A 537 33.70 24.60 43.89
CA ILE A 537 34.62 23.57 44.40
C ILE A 537 33.96 22.19 44.52
N ALA A 538 32.69 22.16 44.98
CA ALA A 538 31.93 20.91 45.08
C ALA A 538 31.65 20.31 43.69
N MET A 539 31.38 21.12 42.69
CA MET A 539 31.21 20.67 41.28
C MET A 539 32.45 20.01 40.74
N GLU A 540 33.64 20.58 40.97
CA GLU A 540 34.92 20.00 40.49
C GLU A 540 35.16 18.57 41.03
N SER A 541 34.53 18.22 42.18
CA SER A 541 34.62 16.86 42.73
C SER A 541 33.60 15.86 42.19
N LEU A 542 32.57 16.32 41.48
CA LEU A 542 31.43 15.48 41.06
C LEU A 542 31.50 14.90 39.64
N SER A 543 32.26 15.45 38.73
CA SER A 543 32.70 14.96 37.41
C SER A 543 32.91 16.14 36.46
N GLY A 544 34.09 16.23 35.86
CA GLY A 544 34.52 17.32 35.01
C GLY A 544 33.65 17.41 33.76
N ASP A 545 33.38 18.53 33.28
CA ASP A 545 32.77 19.06 32.07
C ASP A 545 31.37 19.67 32.21
N ILE A 546 30.78 19.69 33.41
CA ILE A 546 29.50 20.38 33.62
C ILE A 546 29.78 21.87 33.87
N THR A 547 29.19 22.74 33.05
CA THR A 547 29.18 24.18 33.26
C THR A 547 27.75 24.65 33.54
N ALA A 548 27.62 25.65 34.40
CA ALA A 548 26.31 26.21 34.70
C ALA A 548 26.41 27.73 34.95
N THR A 549 25.32 28.41 34.69
CA THR A 549 25.11 29.79 35.11
C THR A 549 24.26 29.84 36.39
N CYS A 550 24.46 30.78 37.27
CA CYS A 550 23.67 30.88 38.50
C CYS A 550 23.61 32.29 39.06
N VAL A 551 22.45 32.68 39.61
CA VAL A 551 22.31 33.78 40.55
C VAL A 551 21.89 33.23 41.88
N TYR A 552 22.58 33.63 42.95
CA TYR A 552 22.16 33.45 44.35
C TYR A 552 21.98 34.79 45.04
N ALA A 553 20.79 35.05 45.56
CA ALA A 553 20.40 36.31 46.16
C ALA A 553 19.70 36.11 47.51
N ARG A 554 19.95 37.05 48.48
CA ARG A 554 19.33 37.09 49.79
C ARG A 554 18.68 38.45 49.98
N VAL A 555 17.46 38.46 50.54
CA VAL A 555 16.76 39.72 50.82
C VAL A 555 16.85 40.00 52.32
N GLU A 556 17.73 40.88 52.69
CA GLU A 556 18.03 41.20 54.09
C GLU A 556 17.23 42.46 54.55
N GLU A 557 16.66 42.42 55.75
CA GLU A 557 16.03 43.57 56.37
C GLU A 557 17.08 44.46 57.02
N CYS A 558 16.97 45.78 56.88
CA CYS A 558 17.89 46.80 57.40
C CYS A 558 17.09 47.92 58.03
N GLU A 559 17.76 48.81 58.80
CA GLU A 559 17.13 49.99 59.42
C GLU A 559 16.38 50.87 58.44
N ASP A 560 16.89 50.98 57.20
CA ASP A 560 16.34 51.81 56.14
C ASP A 560 15.40 51.03 55.14
N GLY A 561 14.97 49.82 55.50
CA GLY A 561 14.11 48.98 54.62
C GLY A 561 14.76 47.65 54.24
N HIS A 562 14.64 47.24 52.93
CA HIS A 562 15.17 45.96 52.46
C HIS A 562 16.38 46.17 51.53
N ARG A 563 17.31 45.23 51.59
CA ARG A 563 18.53 45.22 50.78
C ARG A 563 18.71 43.85 50.14
N LEU A 564 18.98 43.82 48.86
CA LEU A 564 19.42 42.62 48.16
C LEU A 564 20.91 42.41 48.38
N ARG A 565 21.35 41.23 48.77
CA ARG A 565 22.73 40.81 48.72
C ARG A 565 22.84 39.65 47.74
N TYR A 566 23.62 39.78 46.68
CA TYR A 566 23.59 38.81 45.59
C TYR A 566 24.98 38.56 44.99
N ALA A 567 25.11 37.46 44.25
CA ALA A 567 26.25 37.12 43.42
C ALA A 567 25.77 36.43 42.16
N THR A 568 26.46 36.61 41.04
CA THR A 568 26.19 35.96 39.79
C THR A 568 27.39 35.11 39.35
N ALA A 569 27.13 34.05 38.64
CA ALA A 569 28.13 33.21 38.03
C ALA A 569 27.73 33.00 36.53
N GLY A 570 28.17 33.91 35.66
CA GLY A 570 27.92 33.86 34.22
C GLY A 570 26.43 34.00 33.81
N HIS A 571 25.54 34.34 34.71
CA HIS A 571 24.10 34.39 34.49
C HIS A 571 23.63 35.79 34.09
N PRO A 572 22.57 35.95 33.30
CA PRO A 572 21.98 37.26 32.99
C PRO A 572 21.67 38.07 34.26
N PRO A 573 21.89 39.40 34.23
CA PRO A 573 21.77 40.25 35.42
C PRO A 573 20.32 40.33 35.90
N PRO A 574 20.05 40.28 37.22
CA PRO A 574 18.73 40.54 37.78
C PRO A 574 18.16 41.88 37.38
N LEU A 575 16.84 41.94 37.11
CA LEU A 575 16.13 43.18 36.79
C LEU A 575 15.35 43.63 38.04
N LEU A 576 15.69 44.84 38.53
CA LEU A 576 14.96 45.52 39.58
C LEU A 576 14.05 46.60 38.98
N ILE A 577 12.75 46.55 39.30
CA ILE A 577 11.74 47.47 38.84
C ILE A 577 11.14 48.18 40.05
N THR A 578 11.23 49.50 40.07
CA THR A 578 10.62 50.30 41.17
C THR A 578 9.09 50.35 41.03
N GLN A 579 8.40 50.81 42.07
CA GLN A 579 6.94 50.96 42.03
C GLN A 579 6.48 51.96 40.95
N GLU A 580 7.33 52.92 40.59
CA GLU A 580 7.09 53.93 39.51
C GLU A 580 7.37 53.38 38.11
N GLY A 581 7.76 52.12 37.99
CA GLY A 581 8.01 51.48 36.68
C GLY A 581 9.41 51.78 36.10
N ARG A 582 10.38 52.17 36.90
CA ARG A 582 11.77 52.36 36.46
C ARG A 582 12.54 51.03 36.61
N GLY A 583 12.96 50.45 35.49
CA GLY A 583 13.74 49.23 35.47
C GLY A 583 15.24 49.50 35.39
N ARG A 584 16.04 48.81 36.24
CA ARG A 584 17.51 48.79 36.15
C ARG A 584 18.04 47.36 36.32
N TYR A 585 19.08 47.04 35.56
CA TYR A 585 19.81 45.79 35.73
C TYR A 585 20.81 45.89 36.88
N LEU A 586 20.99 44.77 37.59
CA LEU A 586 21.98 44.65 38.66
C LEU A 586 23.17 43.86 38.09
N ASP A 587 24.06 44.54 37.38
CA ASP A 587 25.14 43.99 36.58
C ASP A 587 26.56 44.12 37.17
N ASP A 588 26.67 44.52 38.44
CA ASP A 588 27.95 44.79 39.12
C ASP A 588 28.51 43.54 39.86
N ALA A 589 27.83 42.41 39.87
CA ALA A 589 28.27 41.18 40.55
C ALA A 589 28.79 40.09 39.59
N VAL A 590 29.41 40.48 38.50
CA VAL A 590 29.84 39.56 37.43
C VAL A 590 30.99 38.65 37.92
N SER A 591 30.82 37.33 37.75
CA SER A 591 31.83 36.30 37.99
C SER A 591 31.75 35.23 36.91
N PRO A 592 32.83 34.43 36.67
CA PRO A 592 32.82 33.36 35.67
C PRO A 592 31.74 32.30 35.93
N LEU A 593 31.38 31.51 34.92
CA LEU A 593 30.48 30.36 35.00
C LEU A 593 30.91 29.42 36.15
N LEU A 594 29.96 28.66 36.67
CA LEU A 594 30.25 27.51 37.54
C LEU A 594 30.84 26.37 36.69
N GLY A 595 31.71 25.58 37.26
CA GLY A 595 32.43 24.50 36.57
C GLY A 595 33.71 24.94 35.90
N LEU A 596 33.99 26.25 35.81
CA LEU A 596 35.29 26.75 35.35
C LEU A 596 36.27 26.93 36.52
N PRO A 597 37.54 26.52 36.38
CA PRO A 597 38.56 26.74 37.36
C PRO A 597 38.71 28.24 37.65
N SER A 598 38.47 28.66 38.88
CA SER A 598 38.67 30.06 39.30
C SER A 598 39.51 30.10 40.56
N ARG A 599 40.61 30.89 40.49
CA ARG A 599 41.48 31.14 41.67
C ARG A 599 41.02 32.32 42.48
N GLU A 600 40.13 33.11 41.95
CA GLU A 600 39.58 34.30 42.63
C GLU A 600 38.19 33.97 43.21
N GLY A 601 37.93 34.47 44.46
CA GLY A 601 36.61 34.35 45.08
C GLY A 601 35.58 35.11 44.28
N ARG A 602 34.32 34.60 44.25
CA ARG A 602 33.22 35.26 43.55
C ARG A 602 32.76 36.50 44.29
N VAL A 603 32.41 37.52 43.52
CA VAL A 603 32.07 38.84 44.09
C VAL A 603 30.62 38.85 44.60
N SER A 604 30.43 39.30 45.84
CA SER A 604 29.11 39.65 46.35
C SER A 604 28.85 41.13 46.23
N ARG A 605 27.65 41.51 45.81
CA ARG A 605 27.21 42.93 45.75
C ARG A 605 25.94 43.14 46.54
N THR A 606 25.67 44.40 46.88
CA THR A 606 24.44 44.78 47.57
C THR A 606 23.70 45.86 46.77
N ALA A 607 22.40 45.78 46.71
CA ALA A 607 21.54 46.77 46.09
C ALA A 607 20.36 47.10 47.01
N PRO A 608 19.99 48.37 47.17
CA PRO A 608 18.79 48.76 47.93
C PRO A 608 17.55 48.24 47.14
N LEU A 609 16.57 47.71 47.89
CA LEU A 609 15.28 47.32 47.37
C LEU A 609 14.22 48.31 47.86
N PRO A 610 13.77 49.27 47.06
CA PRO A 610 12.73 50.22 47.43
C PRO A 610 11.40 49.50 47.77
N PRO A 611 10.57 50.05 48.65
CA PRO A 611 9.23 49.54 48.90
C PRO A 611 8.40 49.47 47.63
N GLY A 612 7.56 48.44 47.46
CA GLY A 612 6.75 48.19 46.27
C GLY A 612 7.54 47.76 45.03
N SER A 613 8.88 47.66 45.13
CA SER A 613 9.69 47.19 43.99
C SER A 613 9.55 45.72 43.71
N THR A 614 9.80 45.33 42.45
CA THR A 614 9.83 43.93 41.98
C THR A 614 11.24 43.56 41.55
N LEU A 615 11.81 42.56 42.15
CA LEU A 615 13.03 41.89 41.67
C LEU A 615 12.64 40.71 40.78
N LEU A 616 13.18 40.67 39.55
CA LEU A 616 12.99 39.58 38.60
C LEU A 616 14.33 38.93 38.31
N LEU A 617 14.39 37.61 38.50
CA LEU A 617 15.47 36.74 38.01
C LEU A 617 14.88 35.89 36.90
N TYR A 618 15.64 35.58 35.86
CA TYR A 618 15.17 34.91 34.67
C TYR A 618 16.32 34.18 33.96
N THR A 619 16.07 33.11 33.26
CA THR A 619 17.04 32.39 32.42
C THR A 619 17.13 33.02 31.02
N ASP A 620 18.18 32.68 30.31
CA ASP A 620 18.52 33.27 29.01
C ASP A 620 17.47 33.02 27.92
N GLY A 621 16.74 31.88 27.96
CA GLY A 621 15.60 31.59 27.05
C GLY A 621 14.51 32.67 27.01
N LEU A 622 14.46 33.57 28.02
CA LEU A 622 13.58 34.73 28.02
C LEU A 622 14.08 35.89 27.18
N VAL A 623 15.39 36.04 27.01
CA VAL A 623 16.06 37.22 26.42
C VAL A 623 16.89 36.88 25.20
N GLU A 624 17.40 35.68 25.07
CA GLU A 624 18.22 35.27 23.93
C GLU A 624 17.39 34.90 22.71
N HIS A 625 17.82 35.41 21.57
CA HIS A 625 17.26 35.06 20.27
C HIS A 625 18.40 34.78 19.28
N PRO A 626 18.28 33.71 18.46
CA PRO A 626 19.30 33.40 17.46
C PRO A 626 19.60 34.58 16.53
N GLY A 627 20.87 34.97 16.47
CA GLY A 627 21.31 36.09 15.61
C GLY A 627 21.07 37.48 16.17
N GLU A 628 20.61 37.62 17.41
CA GLU A 628 20.43 38.89 18.11
C GLU A 628 21.48 39.07 19.24
N HIS A 629 21.98 40.27 19.45
CA HIS A 629 22.86 40.53 20.60
C HIS A 629 22.06 40.55 21.89
N LEU A 630 22.58 39.96 22.97
CA LEU A 630 21.92 39.83 24.27
C LEU A 630 21.36 41.19 24.80
N ASP A 631 22.07 42.31 24.61
CA ASP A 631 21.65 43.65 25.03
C ASP A 631 20.27 44.05 24.48
N ARG A 632 19.93 43.60 23.27
CA ARG A 632 18.61 43.91 22.68
C ARG A 632 17.51 43.11 23.38
N GLY A 633 17.78 41.86 23.75
CA GLY A 633 16.87 41.06 24.52
C GLY A 633 16.62 41.62 25.92
N LEU A 634 17.68 42.03 26.58
CA LEU A 634 17.62 42.73 27.85
C LEU A 634 16.79 44.03 27.76
N ASP A 635 17.08 44.88 26.76
CA ASP A 635 16.29 46.11 26.54
C ASP A 635 14.82 45.83 26.27
N ARG A 636 14.50 44.75 25.53
CA ARG A 636 13.13 44.33 25.26
C ARG A 636 12.44 43.89 26.55
N LEU A 637 13.09 43.06 27.36
CA LEU A 637 12.57 42.62 28.65
C LEU A 637 12.26 43.79 29.56
N ARG A 638 13.22 44.75 29.71
CA ARG A 638 13.04 45.93 30.56
C ARG A 638 11.83 46.77 30.11
N ARG A 639 11.74 47.10 28.82
CA ARG A 639 10.62 47.89 28.26
C ARG A 639 9.26 47.25 28.44
N MET A 640 9.19 45.91 28.43
CA MET A 640 7.94 45.20 28.72
C MET A 640 7.62 45.14 30.19
N ALA A 641 8.61 44.97 31.05
CA ALA A 641 8.44 44.86 32.48
C ALA A 641 8.03 46.15 33.16
N GLU A 642 8.58 47.32 32.71
CA GLU A 642 8.32 48.64 33.30
C GLU A 642 6.82 49.02 33.37
N PRO A 643 6.01 48.87 32.32
CA PRO A 643 4.56 49.16 32.37
C PRO A 643 3.78 48.23 33.27
N LEU A 644 4.32 47.03 33.59
CA LEU A 644 3.68 46.00 34.39
C LEU A 644 3.96 46.17 35.91
N ALA A 645 4.76 47.14 36.32
CA ALA A 645 5.18 47.39 37.73
C ALA A 645 3.99 47.41 38.71
N GLY A 646 2.87 48.01 38.31
CA GLY A 646 1.66 48.14 39.15
C GLY A 646 0.75 46.90 39.16
N GLN A 647 1.00 45.89 38.32
CA GLN A 647 0.17 44.68 38.27
C GLN A 647 0.49 43.70 39.43
N PRO A 648 -0.44 42.88 39.87
CA PRO A 648 -0.12 41.77 40.78
C PRO A 648 1.01 40.92 40.24
N VAL A 649 1.97 40.49 41.09
CA VAL A 649 3.18 39.80 40.62
C VAL A 649 2.92 38.53 39.85
N ASP A 650 1.81 37.81 40.13
CA ASP A 650 1.37 36.66 39.36
C ASP A 650 1.05 37.04 37.90
N LYS A 651 0.23 38.12 37.73
CA LYS A 651 -0.10 38.65 36.41
C LYS A 651 1.09 39.27 35.68
N PHE A 652 2.00 39.89 36.45
CA PHE A 652 3.26 40.41 35.92
C PHE A 652 4.07 39.29 35.24
N CYS A 653 4.29 38.17 35.91
CA CYS A 653 5.00 37.01 35.33
C CYS A 653 4.26 36.43 34.13
N ASP A 654 2.92 36.22 34.24
CA ASP A 654 2.13 35.63 33.17
C ASP A 654 2.12 36.50 31.89
N GLN A 655 2.02 37.83 32.06
CA GLN A 655 2.05 38.79 30.95
C GLN A 655 3.46 38.91 30.31
N LEU A 656 4.53 38.84 31.08
CA LEU A 656 5.88 38.77 30.54
C LEU A 656 6.10 37.54 29.68
N LEU A 657 5.71 36.37 30.18
CA LEU A 657 5.87 35.11 29.46
C LEU A 657 5.00 35.00 28.21
N SER A 658 3.82 35.65 28.20
CA SER A 658 2.93 35.64 27.02
C SER A 658 3.25 36.74 26.02
N GLY A 659 3.85 37.84 26.42
CA GLY A 659 4.09 39.01 25.59
C GLY A 659 5.48 39.06 24.93
N LEU A 660 6.45 38.33 25.46
CA LEU A 660 7.77 38.24 24.85
C LEU A 660 7.78 37.23 23.70
N PRO A 661 8.30 37.60 22.52
CA PRO A 661 8.52 36.67 21.46
C PRO A 661 9.57 35.63 21.92
N THR A 662 9.16 34.41 22.12
CA THR A 662 10.07 33.33 22.49
C THR A 662 10.31 32.46 21.27
N THR A 663 11.53 32.04 21.06
CA THR A 663 11.90 31.18 19.94
C THR A 663 11.36 29.78 20.11
N GLY A 664 10.97 29.40 21.33
CA GLY A 664 10.61 28.02 21.67
C GLY A 664 11.77 27.04 21.53
N LEU A 665 13.00 27.53 21.47
CA LEU A 665 14.21 26.72 21.33
C LEU A 665 14.84 26.36 22.68
N ASP A 666 14.53 27.13 23.73
CA ASP A 666 15.06 26.92 25.04
C ASP A 666 13.99 27.01 26.13
N ASP A 667 14.26 26.43 27.29
CA ASP A 667 13.42 26.52 28.46
C ASP A 667 13.42 27.95 29.02
N ILE A 668 12.41 28.27 29.79
CA ILE A 668 12.31 29.56 30.44
C ILE A 668 11.93 29.39 31.90
N ALA A 669 12.81 29.79 32.79
CA ALA A 669 12.51 29.93 34.20
C ALA A 669 12.47 31.41 34.60
N VAL A 670 11.50 31.79 35.41
CA VAL A 670 11.43 33.10 36.00
C VAL A 670 11.05 33.00 37.47
N ILE A 671 11.68 33.85 38.30
CA ILE A 671 11.25 34.02 39.70
C ILE A 671 11.23 35.52 40.01
N ALA A 672 10.10 35.96 40.52
CA ALA A 672 9.90 37.38 40.89
C ALA A 672 9.55 37.51 42.38
N LEU A 673 10.17 38.45 43.01
CA LEU A 673 9.87 38.83 44.39
C LEU A 673 9.38 40.31 44.38
N ARG A 674 8.23 40.55 45.03
CA ARG A 674 7.70 41.90 45.25
C ARG A 674 7.66 42.24 46.75
N LEU A 675 8.22 43.40 47.06
CA LEU A 675 8.14 43.99 48.41
C LEU A 675 6.79 44.67 48.64
N PRO A 676 6.35 44.81 49.92
CA PRO A 676 5.18 45.62 50.23
C PRO A 676 5.38 47.07 49.85
N ALA A 677 4.35 47.76 49.38
CA ALA A 677 4.35 49.19 49.24
C ALA A 677 4.41 49.82 50.65
N GLN A 678 5.08 50.96 50.76
CA GLN A 678 4.92 51.76 51.98
C GLN A 678 3.47 52.22 52.08
N GLY A 679 2.78 51.82 53.12
CA GLY A 679 1.42 52.24 53.43
C GLY A 679 1.30 53.71 53.72
#